data_c00e8274162344207e3f08c47f9bc6b1
#
_entry.id   c00e8274162344207e3f08c47f9bc6b1
#
_cell.length_a   1.000
_cell.length_b   1.000
_cell.length_c   1.000
_cell.angle_alpha   90.00
_cell.angle_beta   90.00
_cell.angle_gamma   90.00
#
_symmetry.space_group_name_H-M   'P 1'
#
loop_
_entity.id
_entity.type
_entity.pdbx_description
1 polymer ?
#
loop_
_entity_poly.entity_id
_entity_poly.type
_entity_poly.pdbx_seq_one_letter_code
_entity_poly.pdbx_strand_id
1 'polypeptide(L)'
;MPLPSPVSPAVMFPPPRTQNSRTTGHPEVACGIGEWDKLLYGNHRFVMEVLGEGAGVGQAHSVVLPWRRQDKDPAAVEVIVVSESSGTRVRNVVVERATKESGTLVFQAIDGPGIYFAYYLPYAMLGKPHYPQAQYLPQRPAADPAWAAAVGRSPWAPAGQAGLPEATVLRYEAASERDSFAPMNFTARVDELERLQADHSEEAFLVFPEDRLNAVSMQSDLPAHWVIGGPSDTFHGTAQAGEDYVVQLGLYAQKELHGICVEVDSPEGGHCINTDGVDRLGQPWRRALSVPAGTVRALYVVLPVPRDAAGTTYSTVVTIHAAGEPPRTIDVTLDVEAGEDSDPAILEGGFGDPRFLRRLAWLDSAVAQDAELVAPFTAITVDESSATLGILGRTLRLAESGLPAQVTSTFTAAVTSTDGPAVELFDTPMKLDIDGIAWEFSPIGFTVDGPARVTWRCHWTGWRDGAAAVALELTGVLDADGAVTYALRLVPGKTLDVNDVGLHLRFLKSAVPLAMGLGVPGGRRPETLHWAWDVASKNQDALWLGGVNAGLQLSLRDDSYQRPLNTNFYREKPLVEPKSWAHRQEDGVRGGVTLQTTEDAVTLHAFSGARTLPAGETLDFTFRLLLTPFKPIEPGKHLSKRYFHEPAHPAIIKTAGATVVNIHHATAPAPYINDPLLSQDSLKEYVARCHRQGLRAKIYNTVRELTFHSPELLPLLQLDHEIFSDGPGAGHIWLQEHAGSGYVSAWFAPNVEDIAVVTTGESRWENFYVRSLQELATGENGIDGIYLDDVAYDRHAMLRVRKVLERACVERGVDGPEIDLHSANQFTAHDGYASSANLYMEQLPYVDRLWLGEYFDYDTTDPDYWLVELSGIPFGLMGEMLEGGGNPWRGMVFGMTGRAPAVDNRPLWEFWAANDLEHAQMIGFWDPQAPVRTSHPDVLATTWMTDRGMVVALASWAEHTEDVTLIFDDEAAATRMDAPAIRGFQSAAAYAPGHPMTLAPQRGLLLVIGF
;
A
#
# COMPACT_ATOMS: atom_id res chain seq x y z
N MET A 1 -21.26 -30.80 -11.98
CA MET A 1 -22.35 -30.58 -10.98
C MET A 1 -21.93 -29.34 -10.23
N PRO A 2 -22.72 -28.29 -10.15
CA PRO A 2 -22.37 -27.14 -9.35
C PRO A 2 -22.41 -27.53 -7.88
N LEU A 3 -21.35 -27.21 -7.15
CA LEU A 3 -21.29 -27.33 -5.71
C LEU A 3 -22.34 -26.39 -5.08
N PRO A 4 -23.07 -26.83 -4.03
CA PRO A 4 -23.99 -25.93 -3.35
C PRO A 4 -23.20 -24.82 -2.70
N SER A 5 -23.64 -23.58 -2.92
CA SER A 5 -23.15 -22.40 -2.22
C SER A 5 -23.15 -22.66 -0.71
N PRO A 6 -22.06 -22.45 0.03
CA PRO A 6 -22.11 -22.50 1.46
C PRO A 6 -22.94 -21.30 1.93
N VAL A 7 -24.08 -21.59 2.54
CA VAL A 7 -24.77 -20.63 3.40
C VAL A 7 -23.82 -20.42 4.58
N SER A 8 -23.05 -19.34 4.53
CA SER A 8 -22.31 -18.89 5.70
C SER A 8 -23.32 -18.58 6.80
N PRO A 9 -23.21 -19.17 7.99
CA PRO A 9 -23.89 -18.62 9.15
C PRO A 9 -23.35 -17.19 9.31
N ALA A 10 -24.24 -16.22 9.41
CA ALA A 10 -23.89 -14.87 9.81
C ALA A 10 -23.04 -15.01 11.09
N VAL A 11 -21.75 -14.77 10.98
CA VAL A 11 -20.88 -14.68 12.15
C VAL A 11 -21.29 -13.38 12.82
N MET A 12 -22.17 -13.49 13.81
CA MET A 12 -22.43 -12.38 14.72
C MET A 12 -21.13 -12.20 15.52
N PHE A 13 -20.34 -11.23 15.12
CA PHE A 13 -19.24 -10.73 15.95
C PHE A 13 -19.86 -10.24 17.25
N PRO A 14 -19.31 -10.58 18.43
CA PRO A 14 -19.80 -10.02 19.65
C PRO A 14 -19.74 -8.50 19.53
N PRO A 15 -20.83 -7.78 19.89
CA PRO A 15 -20.77 -6.32 19.91
C PRO A 15 -19.61 -5.92 20.82
N PRO A 16 -18.87 -4.84 20.49
CA PRO A 16 -17.84 -4.34 21.38
C PRO A 16 -18.46 -4.16 22.75
N ARG A 17 -17.79 -4.66 23.79
CA ARG A 17 -18.30 -4.62 25.18
C ARG A 17 -18.73 -3.20 25.49
N THR A 18 -20.03 -3.02 25.62
CA THR A 18 -20.64 -1.76 26.06
C THR A 18 -20.27 -1.53 27.52
N GLN A 19 -19.24 -0.75 27.75
CA GLN A 19 -19.05 -0.05 29.01
C GLN A 19 -19.23 1.43 28.76
N ASN A 20 -20.16 1.99 29.50
CA ASN A 20 -20.62 3.38 29.60
C ASN A 20 -21.56 3.82 28.48
N SER A 21 -22.76 4.18 28.91
CA SER A 21 -23.73 4.92 28.13
C SER A 21 -23.03 6.09 27.45
N ARG A 22 -22.75 5.95 26.12
CA ARG A 22 -22.46 7.13 25.31
C ARG A 22 -23.58 8.10 25.57
N THR A 23 -23.27 9.26 26.10
CA THR A 23 -24.19 10.38 26.11
C THR A 23 -24.60 10.58 24.67
N THR A 24 -25.82 10.23 24.37
CA THR A 24 -26.41 10.12 23.05
C THR A 24 -26.31 11.45 22.32
N GLY A 25 -25.73 11.45 21.13
CA GLY A 25 -25.18 12.60 20.47
C GLY A 25 -26.10 13.71 20.04
N HIS A 26 -27.40 13.51 19.93
CA HIS A 26 -28.30 14.53 19.40
C HIS A 26 -28.66 15.57 20.48
N PRO A 27 -28.46 16.90 20.24
CA PRO A 27 -28.65 17.93 21.28
C PRO A 27 -30.11 18.18 21.68
N GLU A 28 -31.09 17.79 20.90
CA GLU A 28 -32.49 18.18 21.08
C GLU A 28 -33.44 17.00 21.33
N VAL A 29 -33.08 15.78 20.91
CA VAL A 29 -33.95 14.61 21.01
C VAL A 29 -33.20 13.38 21.48
N ALA A 30 -33.92 12.43 22.05
CA ALA A 30 -33.34 11.15 22.43
C ALA A 30 -32.84 10.38 21.19
N CYS A 31 -31.81 9.56 21.36
CA CYS A 31 -31.27 8.70 20.30
C CYS A 31 -31.60 7.23 20.57
N GLY A 32 -31.71 6.44 19.50
CA GLY A 32 -31.96 5.01 19.58
C GLY A 32 -31.50 4.28 18.34
N ILE A 33 -31.56 2.94 18.43
CA ILE A 33 -31.36 2.04 17.28
C ILE A 33 -32.71 1.44 16.92
N GLY A 34 -33.01 1.43 15.61
CA GLY A 34 -34.24 0.86 15.07
C GLY A 34 -33.92 -0.26 14.06
N GLU A 35 -34.93 -1.01 13.67
CA GLU A 35 -34.82 -2.09 12.72
C GLU A 35 -35.66 -1.80 11.48
N TRP A 36 -35.02 -1.70 10.31
CA TRP A 36 -35.64 -1.54 8.99
C TRP A 36 -34.67 -1.92 7.87
N ASP A 37 -35.19 -2.01 6.64
CA ASP A 37 -34.36 -2.21 5.44
C ASP A 37 -33.66 -0.90 5.05
N LYS A 38 -32.36 -0.79 5.41
CA LYS A 38 -31.54 0.39 5.13
C LYS A 38 -31.31 0.65 3.63
N LEU A 39 -31.41 -0.39 2.80
CA LEU A 39 -31.26 -0.21 1.34
C LEU A 39 -32.51 0.46 0.72
N LEU A 40 -33.65 0.41 1.38
CA LEU A 40 -34.88 1.08 0.93
C LEU A 40 -35.01 2.49 1.48
N TYR A 41 -34.53 2.74 2.70
CA TYR A 41 -34.86 3.97 3.43
C TYR A 41 -33.64 4.77 3.91
N GLY A 42 -32.44 4.24 3.79
CA GLY A 42 -31.23 4.86 4.36
C GLY A 42 -30.98 4.45 5.81
N ASN A 43 -29.90 5.00 6.38
CA ASN A 43 -29.41 4.58 7.71
C ASN A 43 -30.04 5.33 8.89
N HIS A 44 -30.81 6.41 8.62
CA HIS A 44 -31.26 7.35 9.66
C HIS A 44 -32.73 7.71 9.51
N ARG A 45 -33.45 7.78 10.64
CA ARG A 45 -34.82 8.27 10.70
C ARG A 45 -35.15 9.07 11.96
N PHE A 46 -36.17 9.90 11.88
CA PHE A 46 -36.86 10.45 13.03
C PHE A 46 -38.17 9.71 13.27
N VAL A 47 -38.48 9.44 14.52
CA VAL A 47 -39.76 8.88 14.97
C VAL A 47 -40.63 10.05 15.35
N MET A 48 -41.81 10.14 14.72
CA MET A 48 -42.77 11.21 14.90
C MET A 48 -44.10 10.66 15.40
N GLU A 49 -44.80 11.44 16.23
CA GLU A 49 -46.12 11.10 16.73
C GLU A 49 -47.15 12.12 16.27
N VAL A 50 -48.27 11.64 15.69
CA VAL A 50 -49.46 12.41 15.38
C VAL A 50 -50.48 12.13 16.50
N LEU A 51 -50.84 13.16 17.26
CA LEU A 51 -51.73 13.05 18.42
C LEU A 51 -53.23 13.05 18.02
N GLY A 52 -54.09 12.45 18.86
CA GLY A 52 -55.47 12.05 18.51
C GLY A 52 -56.55 13.15 18.50
N GLU A 53 -56.39 14.28 19.18
CA GLU A 53 -57.41 15.33 19.18
C GLU A 53 -57.33 16.19 17.91
N GLY A 54 -58.25 15.99 16.97
CA GLY A 54 -58.32 16.71 15.73
C GLY A 54 -57.60 16.01 14.55
N ALA A 55 -56.99 14.84 14.75
CA ALA A 55 -56.27 14.09 13.70
C ALA A 55 -57.19 13.06 13.06
N GLY A 56 -57.87 13.44 11.97
CA GLY A 56 -58.59 12.47 11.11
C GLY A 56 -57.66 11.72 10.15
N VAL A 57 -58.05 10.54 9.74
CA VAL A 57 -57.43 9.80 8.65
C VAL A 57 -57.30 10.69 7.41
N GLY A 58 -56.13 10.85 6.86
CA GLY A 58 -55.84 11.63 5.67
C GLY A 58 -55.61 13.13 5.92
N GLN A 59 -55.62 13.61 7.17
CA GLN A 59 -55.35 15.02 7.51
C GLN A 59 -53.85 15.36 7.34
N ALA A 60 -53.57 16.57 6.90
CA ALA A 60 -52.22 17.09 6.80
C ALA A 60 -51.68 17.55 8.14
N HIS A 61 -50.43 17.22 8.41
CA HIS A 61 -49.67 17.64 9.60
C HIS A 61 -48.35 18.26 9.19
N SER A 62 -47.93 19.29 9.94
CA SER A 62 -46.56 19.82 9.82
C SER A 62 -45.65 19.23 10.89
N VAL A 63 -44.38 19.19 10.60
CA VAL A 63 -43.33 18.78 11.57
C VAL A 63 -42.01 19.49 11.26
N VAL A 64 -41.27 19.84 12.29
CA VAL A 64 -39.89 20.30 12.16
C VAL A 64 -38.96 19.20 12.66
N LEU A 65 -38.13 18.66 11.75
CA LEU A 65 -37.10 17.67 12.06
C LEU A 65 -35.80 18.40 12.41
N PRO A 66 -35.26 18.29 13.59
CA PRO A 66 -34.02 18.97 14.01
C PRO A 66 -32.80 18.13 13.61
N TRP A 67 -32.58 17.84 12.35
CA TRP A 67 -31.64 16.80 11.88
C TRP A 67 -30.16 17.18 11.97
N ARG A 68 -29.81 18.47 12.01
CA ARG A 68 -28.43 18.95 12.20
C ARG A 68 -27.38 18.21 11.34
N ARG A 69 -27.63 18.24 10.03
CA ARG A 69 -26.90 17.47 9.01
C ARG A 69 -25.62 18.19 8.57
N GLN A 70 -24.60 17.40 8.24
CA GLN A 70 -23.34 17.92 7.68
C GLN A 70 -23.24 17.83 6.15
N ASP A 71 -24.15 17.14 5.45
CA ASP A 71 -24.14 17.05 4.00
C ASP A 71 -24.33 18.42 3.33
N LYS A 72 -23.72 18.56 2.14
CA LYS A 72 -23.55 19.86 1.47
C LYS A 72 -24.89 20.50 1.02
N ASP A 73 -25.86 19.68 0.58
CA ASP A 73 -27.13 20.15 0.01
C ASP A 73 -28.34 19.35 0.54
N PRO A 74 -28.76 19.60 1.80
CA PRO A 74 -29.92 18.93 2.37
C PRO A 74 -31.22 19.09 1.58
N ALA A 75 -31.36 20.16 0.82
CA ALA A 75 -32.54 20.43 0.02
C ALA A 75 -32.64 19.54 -1.22
N ALA A 76 -31.52 19.00 -1.70
CA ALA A 76 -31.47 18.10 -2.84
C ALA A 76 -31.81 16.64 -2.50
N VAL A 77 -31.82 16.26 -1.20
CA VAL A 77 -31.97 14.88 -0.74
C VAL A 77 -33.42 14.57 -0.41
N GLU A 78 -33.92 13.42 -0.89
CA GLU A 78 -35.30 12.96 -0.66
C GLU A 78 -35.58 12.71 0.83
N VAL A 79 -36.81 13.04 1.28
CA VAL A 79 -37.31 12.63 2.59
C VAL A 79 -38.49 11.68 2.38
N ILE A 80 -38.40 10.52 3.01
CA ILE A 80 -39.44 9.47 2.91
C ILE A 80 -40.18 9.38 4.24
N VAL A 81 -41.51 9.48 4.20
CA VAL A 81 -42.36 9.27 5.38
C VAL A 81 -43.08 7.94 5.26
N VAL A 82 -43.11 7.16 6.34
CA VAL A 82 -43.80 5.85 6.42
C VAL A 82 -44.65 5.83 7.66
N SER A 83 -45.90 5.34 7.54
CA SER A 83 -46.74 5.05 8.71
C SER A 83 -46.31 3.75 9.39
N GLU A 84 -46.14 3.77 10.70
CA GLU A 84 -45.80 2.54 11.47
C GLU A 84 -46.89 1.50 11.36
N SER A 85 -48.16 1.90 11.53
CA SER A 85 -49.31 0.98 11.64
C SER A 85 -49.57 0.13 10.40
N SER A 86 -49.37 0.70 9.20
CA SER A 86 -49.58 0.01 7.92
C SER A 86 -48.27 -0.37 7.21
N GLY A 87 -47.13 0.15 7.62
CA GLY A 87 -45.86 0.07 6.88
C GLY A 87 -45.91 0.80 5.53
N THR A 88 -46.92 1.61 5.28
CA THR A 88 -47.15 2.25 3.98
C THR A 88 -46.37 3.56 3.86
N ARG A 89 -45.67 3.73 2.75
CA ARG A 89 -45.00 4.99 2.41
C ARG A 89 -46.06 6.05 2.12
N VAL A 90 -45.96 7.18 2.80
CA VAL A 90 -46.84 8.34 2.58
C VAL A 90 -46.44 9.02 1.27
N ARG A 91 -47.36 9.07 0.31
CA ARG A 91 -47.15 9.70 -0.98
C ARG A 91 -47.17 11.23 -0.89
N ASN A 92 -48.12 11.76 -0.11
CA ASN A 92 -48.32 13.20 0.05
C ASN A 92 -47.39 13.75 1.14
N VAL A 93 -46.17 14.09 0.71
CA VAL A 93 -45.11 14.72 1.53
C VAL A 93 -44.57 15.92 0.77
N VAL A 94 -44.50 17.07 1.45
CA VAL A 94 -43.88 18.29 0.93
C VAL A 94 -42.79 18.72 1.88
N VAL A 95 -41.59 18.88 1.38
CA VAL A 95 -40.46 19.49 2.09
C VAL A 95 -40.55 21.00 1.83
N GLU A 96 -40.98 21.78 2.85
CA GLU A 96 -41.13 23.25 2.73
C GLU A 96 -39.79 23.96 2.86
N ARG A 97 -38.96 23.45 3.75
CA ARG A 97 -37.61 23.99 4.03
C ARG A 97 -36.68 22.83 4.42
N ALA A 98 -35.54 22.84 3.84
CA ALA A 98 -34.44 21.94 4.25
C ALA A 98 -33.15 22.75 4.31
N THR A 99 -32.58 22.83 5.49
CA THR A 99 -31.27 23.45 5.78
C THR A 99 -30.40 22.42 6.48
N LYS A 100 -29.15 22.72 6.74
CA LYS A 100 -28.30 21.85 7.59
C LYS A 100 -28.89 21.68 9.00
N GLU A 101 -29.55 22.68 9.52
CA GLU A 101 -30.08 22.70 10.91
C GLU A 101 -31.34 21.86 11.07
N SER A 102 -32.32 22.05 10.16
CA SER A 102 -33.63 21.42 10.28
C SER A 102 -34.35 21.27 8.94
N GLY A 103 -35.32 20.40 8.92
CA GLY A 103 -36.28 20.26 7.83
C GLY A 103 -37.71 20.49 8.28
N THR A 104 -38.48 21.37 7.55
CA THR A 104 -39.90 21.53 7.77
C THR A 104 -40.64 20.70 6.74
N LEU A 105 -41.45 19.73 7.19
CA LEU A 105 -42.22 18.84 6.36
C LEU A 105 -43.70 19.05 6.57
N VAL A 106 -44.48 18.87 5.50
CA VAL A 106 -45.93 18.67 5.57
C VAL A 106 -46.20 17.29 4.98
N PHE A 107 -46.91 16.47 5.73
CA PHE A 107 -47.27 15.14 5.29
C PHE A 107 -48.72 14.76 5.59
N GLN A 108 -49.30 13.85 4.84
CA GLN A 108 -50.65 13.33 5.06
C GLN A 108 -50.61 12.16 6.05
N ALA A 109 -51.29 12.31 7.20
CA ALA A 109 -51.45 11.19 8.14
C ALA A 109 -52.45 10.17 7.61
N ILE A 110 -51.94 9.27 6.75
CA ILE A 110 -52.79 8.31 5.96
C ILE A 110 -53.57 7.36 6.82
N ASP A 111 -53.05 6.99 8.00
CA ASP A 111 -53.69 6.10 8.98
C ASP A 111 -54.24 6.85 10.20
N GLY A 112 -54.20 8.18 10.21
CA GLY A 112 -54.61 9.03 11.32
C GLY A 112 -53.60 9.13 12.42
N PRO A 113 -54.06 9.23 13.71
CA PRO A 113 -53.14 9.31 14.88
C PRO A 113 -52.27 8.09 15.00
N GLY A 114 -51.01 8.28 15.41
CA GLY A 114 -50.05 7.20 15.60
C GLY A 114 -48.64 7.62 15.25
N ILE A 115 -47.77 6.65 15.12
CA ILE A 115 -46.34 6.83 14.83
C ILE A 115 -46.07 6.83 13.34
N TYR A 116 -45.23 7.76 12.92
CA TYR A 116 -44.68 7.89 11.58
C TYR A 116 -43.16 8.00 11.64
N PHE A 117 -42.50 7.45 10.62
CA PHE A 117 -41.06 7.50 10.47
C PHE A 117 -40.68 8.43 9.33
N ALA A 118 -39.77 9.38 9.58
CA ALA A 118 -39.18 10.24 8.55
C ALA A 118 -37.74 9.85 8.29
N TYR A 119 -37.47 9.23 7.16
CA TYR A 119 -36.13 8.87 6.68
C TYR A 119 -35.60 10.04 5.84
N TYR A 120 -34.43 10.57 6.19
CA TYR A 120 -33.97 11.85 5.62
C TYR A 120 -32.65 11.78 4.86
N LEU A 121 -31.99 10.61 4.83
CA LEU A 121 -30.76 10.32 4.09
C LEU A 121 -30.90 9.02 3.28
N PRO A 122 -32.00 8.81 2.50
CA PRO A 122 -32.09 7.63 1.67
C PRO A 122 -31.05 7.69 0.56
N TYR A 123 -30.50 6.51 0.20
CA TYR A 123 -29.42 6.40 -0.78
C TYR A 123 -29.63 5.23 -1.74
N ALA A 124 -28.84 5.23 -2.81
CA ALA A 124 -28.64 4.09 -3.67
C ALA A 124 -27.15 3.77 -3.78
N MET A 125 -26.83 2.48 -3.78
CA MET A 125 -25.48 1.99 -4.05
C MET A 125 -25.36 1.71 -5.54
N LEU A 126 -24.59 2.52 -6.25
CA LEU A 126 -24.31 2.40 -7.68
C LEU A 126 -22.89 1.84 -7.89
N GLY A 127 -22.49 1.67 -9.16
CA GLY A 127 -21.13 1.23 -9.50
C GLY A 127 -20.97 -0.29 -9.55
N LYS A 128 -19.73 -0.76 -9.44
CA LYS A 128 -19.40 -2.20 -9.45
C LYS A 128 -19.54 -2.77 -8.03
N PRO A 129 -19.79 -4.08 -7.87
CA PRO A 129 -19.96 -4.69 -6.54
C PRO A 129 -18.80 -4.42 -5.56
N HIS A 130 -17.55 -4.44 -6.04
CA HIS A 130 -16.36 -4.17 -5.23
C HIS A 130 -15.87 -2.72 -5.27
N TYR A 131 -16.55 -1.85 -6.02
CA TYR A 131 -16.26 -0.42 -6.10
C TYR A 131 -17.58 0.34 -6.14
N PRO A 132 -18.32 0.34 -5.01
CA PRO A 132 -19.61 1.00 -4.93
C PRO A 132 -19.46 2.52 -5.00
N GLN A 133 -20.55 3.18 -5.38
CA GLN A 133 -20.69 4.63 -5.39
C GLN A 133 -22.03 4.94 -4.73
N ALA A 134 -21.99 5.28 -3.45
CA ALA A 134 -23.17 5.69 -2.72
C ALA A 134 -23.61 7.09 -3.18
N GLN A 135 -24.89 7.24 -3.42
CA GLN A 135 -25.49 8.53 -3.77
C GLN A 135 -26.80 8.70 -3.02
N TYR A 136 -26.99 9.86 -2.40
CA TYR A 136 -28.27 10.20 -1.83
C TYR A 136 -29.33 10.29 -2.92
N LEU A 137 -30.52 9.79 -2.62
CA LEU A 137 -31.62 9.87 -3.55
C LEU A 137 -32.03 11.34 -3.72
N PRO A 138 -32.19 11.81 -4.98
CA PRO A 138 -32.60 13.16 -5.22
C PRO A 138 -34.05 13.36 -4.81
N GLN A 139 -34.39 14.56 -4.30
CA GLN A 139 -35.74 14.93 -3.93
C GLN A 139 -36.66 14.79 -5.11
N ARG A 140 -37.75 14.06 -4.92
CA ARG A 140 -38.80 13.86 -5.93
C ARG A 140 -40.12 14.41 -5.43
N PRO A 141 -40.77 15.37 -6.14
CA PRO A 141 -42.11 15.83 -5.83
C PRO A 141 -43.10 14.67 -6.02
N ALA A 142 -43.51 14.01 -4.93
CA ALA A 142 -44.39 12.84 -4.97
C ALA A 142 -45.86 13.20 -4.60
N ALA A 143 -46.07 14.35 -3.96
CA ALA A 143 -47.37 14.80 -3.49
C ALA A 143 -48.34 15.02 -4.67
N ASP A 144 -49.59 14.60 -4.50
CA ASP A 144 -50.68 14.91 -5.41
C ASP A 144 -50.86 16.45 -5.50
N PRO A 145 -50.85 17.06 -6.71
CA PRO A 145 -50.97 18.50 -6.87
C PRO A 145 -52.28 19.08 -6.29
N ALA A 146 -53.38 18.32 -6.35
CA ALA A 146 -54.65 18.74 -5.81
C ALA A 146 -54.65 18.74 -4.27
N TRP A 147 -54.01 17.72 -3.68
CA TRP A 147 -53.80 17.69 -2.24
C TRP A 147 -52.86 18.82 -1.78
N ALA A 148 -51.73 19.03 -2.42
CA ALA A 148 -50.82 20.11 -2.12
C ALA A 148 -51.45 21.48 -2.20
N ALA A 149 -52.32 21.71 -3.20
CA ALA A 149 -53.08 22.94 -3.33
C ALA A 149 -54.18 23.09 -2.26
N ALA A 150 -54.86 21.99 -1.88
CA ALA A 150 -55.90 22.00 -0.86
C ALA A 150 -55.36 22.31 0.55
N VAL A 151 -54.12 21.93 0.86
CA VAL A 151 -53.45 22.27 2.14
C VAL A 151 -52.71 23.60 2.09
N GLY A 152 -52.88 24.39 1.01
CA GLY A 152 -52.23 25.68 0.82
C GLY A 152 -50.74 25.62 0.57
N ARG A 153 -50.22 24.44 0.22
CA ARG A 153 -48.79 24.15 0.07
C ARG A 153 -48.53 23.75 -1.38
N SER A 154 -48.23 24.72 -2.21
CA SER A 154 -47.63 24.45 -3.51
C SER A 154 -46.12 24.50 -3.37
N PRO A 155 -45.32 23.65 -4.06
CA PRO A 155 -43.86 23.76 -4.11
C PRO A 155 -43.36 25.16 -4.54
N TRP A 156 -44.25 25.99 -5.04
CA TRP A 156 -44.01 27.34 -5.58
C TRP A 156 -44.74 28.47 -4.79
N ALA A 157 -45.42 28.16 -3.67
CA ALA A 157 -46.12 29.17 -2.87
C ALA A 157 -45.26 29.68 -1.69
N PRO A 158 -45.28 30.99 -1.38
CA PRO A 158 -44.59 31.51 -0.20
C PRO A 158 -45.17 30.90 1.07
N ALA A 159 -44.31 30.54 2.01
CA ALA A 159 -44.68 30.04 3.33
C ALA A 159 -45.59 31.06 4.06
N GLY A 160 -46.76 30.63 4.49
CA GLY A 160 -47.59 31.38 5.39
C GLY A 160 -49.07 31.38 5.10
N GLN A 161 -49.77 30.38 5.61
CA GLN A 161 -51.13 30.52 6.12
C GLN A 161 -51.46 29.46 7.17
N ALA A 162 -52.19 29.87 8.17
CA ALA A 162 -52.80 29.24 9.33
C ALA A 162 -52.45 27.78 9.66
N GLY A 163 -51.97 27.58 10.90
CA GLY A 163 -51.45 26.37 11.51
C GLY A 163 -52.10 25.07 11.12
N LEU A 164 -51.35 24.26 10.34
CA LEU A 164 -51.65 22.84 10.32
C LEU A 164 -51.37 22.27 11.72
N PRO A 165 -52.11 21.21 12.11
CA PRO A 165 -51.72 20.51 13.33
C PRO A 165 -50.30 19.99 13.23
N GLU A 166 -49.56 20.07 14.33
CA GLU A 166 -48.17 19.69 14.37
C GLU A 166 -48.01 18.23 14.86
N ALA A 167 -47.11 17.48 14.23
CA ALA A 167 -46.63 16.20 14.74
C ALA A 167 -45.40 16.45 15.63
N THR A 168 -45.28 15.64 16.66
CA THR A 168 -44.18 15.74 17.63
C THR A 168 -43.04 14.81 17.26
N VAL A 169 -41.79 15.29 17.21
CA VAL A 169 -40.62 14.45 17.07
C VAL A 169 -40.30 13.81 18.42
N LEU A 170 -40.25 12.49 18.49
CA LEU A 170 -39.96 11.74 19.71
C LEU A 170 -38.49 11.44 19.89
N ARG A 171 -37.83 10.96 18.81
CA ARG A 171 -36.42 10.57 18.88
C ARG A 171 -35.80 10.44 17.48
N TYR A 172 -34.50 10.46 17.43
CA TYR A 172 -33.65 10.05 16.31
C TYR A 172 -33.33 8.56 16.44
N GLU A 173 -33.32 7.84 15.35
CA GLU A 173 -32.87 6.44 15.28
C GLU A 173 -31.93 6.20 14.11
N ALA A 174 -30.91 5.36 14.34
CA ALA A 174 -30.03 4.79 13.31
C ALA A 174 -30.33 3.32 13.09
N ALA A 175 -29.98 2.78 11.91
CA ALA A 175 -30.20 1.38 11.54
C ALA A 175 -29.29 0.41 12.33
N SER A 176 -28.15 0.90 12.84
CA SER A 176 -27.26 0.14 13.71
C SER A 176 -26.47 1.09 14.60
N GLU A 177 -25.80 0.56 15.63
CA GLU A 177 -24.86 1.36 16.44
C GLU A 177 -23.73 1.97 15.60
N ARG A 178 -23.29 1.23 14.57
CA ARG A 178 -22.25 1.67 13.67
C ARG A 178 -22.67 2.84 12.79
N ASP A 179 -23.91 2.79 12.28
CA ASP A 179 -24.49 3.84 11.44
C ASP A 179 -24.88 5.07 12.27
N SER A 180 -24.93 4.97 13.61
CA SER A 180 -25.38 6.06 14.49
C SER A 180 -24.41 7.24 14.46
N PHE A 181 -24.97 8.43 14.33
CA PHE A 181 -24.19 9.65 14.45
C PHE A 181 -23.72 9.86 15.91
N ALA A 182 -22.42 10.13 16.05
CA ALA A 182 -21.80 10.54 17.31
C ALA A 182 -22.09 12.03 17.60
N PRO A 183 -21.84 12.51 18.83
CA PRO A 183 -21.99 13.94 19.17
C PRO A 183 -21.28 14.89 18.19
N MET A 184 -20.17 14.42 17.63
CA MET A 184 -19.34 15.17 16.68
C MET A 184 -19.90 15.22 15.25
N ASN A 185 -21.02 14.55 14.95
CA ASN A 185 -21.64 14.55 13.62
C ASN A 185 -22.85 15.49 13.50
N PHE A 186 -23.32 16.10 14.58
CA PHE A 186 -24.42 17.04 14.56
C PHE A 186 -23.93 18.49 14.51
N THR A 187 -24.33 19.24 13.47
CA THR A 187 -23.86 20.62 13.29
C THR A 187 -24.49 21.61 14.27
N ALA A 188 -23.75 22.65 14.65
CA ALA A 188 -24.30 23.80 15.35
C ALA A 188 -25.32 24.53 14.46
N ARG A 189 -26.29 25.23 15.07
CA ARG A 189 -27.16 26.16 14.36
C ARG A 189 -26.44 27.49 14.15
N VAL A 190 -26.91 28.25 13.16
CA VAL A 190 -26.35 29.56 12.86
C VAL A 190 -26.46 30.49 14.06
N ASP A 191 -27.64 30.54 14.77
CA ASP A 191 -27.83 31.36 15.94
C ASP A 191 -26.96 30.97 17.15
N GLU A 192 -26.63 29.67 17.27
CA GLU A 192 -25.70 29.17 18.29
C GLU A 192 -24.28 29.59 17.95
N LEU A 193 -23.87 29.50 16.70
CA LEU A 193 -22.55 29.89 16.22
C LEU A 193 -22.36 31.42 16.32
N GLU A 194 -23.36 32.21 15.90
CA GLU A 194 -23.33 33.69 16.03
C GLU A 194 -23.18 34.14 17.49
N ARG A 195 -23.85 33.49 18.42
CA ARG A 195 -23.68 33.77 19.86
C ARG A 195 -22.29 33.45 20.35
N LEU A 196 -21.77 32.24 20.00
CA LEU A 196 -20.40 31.84 20.36
C LEU A 196 -19.38 32.83 19.82
N GLN A 197 -19.49 33.25 18.58
CA GLN A 197 -18.59 34.22 17.96
C GLN A 197 -18.69 35.61 18.59
N ALA A 198 -19.90 36.03 18.98
CA ALA A 198 -20.10 37.32 19.67
C ALA A 198 -19.49 37.32 21.09
N ASP A 199 -19.66 36.22 21.82
CA ASP A 199 -19.12 36.07 23.18
C ASP A 199 -17.57 35.99 23.17
N HIS A 200 -16.96 35.58 22.06
CA HIS A 200 -15.52 35.42 21.89
C HIS A 200 -14.94 36.29 20.76
N SER A 201 -15.52 37.44 20.48
CA SER A 201 -15.20 38.29 19.32
C SER A 201 -13.75 38.82 19.28
N GLU A 202 -13.08 38.91 20.42
CA GLU A 202 -11.69 39.37 20.52
C GLU A 202 -10.65 38.24 20.23
N GLU A 203 -11.09 36.98 20.16
CA GLU A 203 -10.23 35.85 20.01
C GLU A 203 -10.07 35.47 18.53
N ALA A 204 -8.84 35.18 18.12
CA ALA A 204 -8.57 34.77 16.73
C ALA A 204 -9.05 33.37 16.44
N PHE A 205 -9.01 32.52 17.45
CA PHE A 205 -9.42 31.14 17.38
C PHE A 205 -9.87 30.62 18.73
N LEU A 206 -10.72 29.60 18.71
CA LEU A 206 -11.22 28.92 19.90
C LEU A 206 -10.67 27.50 19.94
N VAL A 207 -10.44 26.97 21.14
CA VAL A 207 -9.96 25.60 21.34
C VAL A 207 -11.00 24.82 22.14
N PHE A 208 -11.30 23.62 21.62
CA PHE A 208 -12.22 22.67 22.23
C PHE A 208 -11.45 21.36 22.48
N PRO A 209 -10.93 21.16 23.70
CA PRO A 209 -10.37 19.88 24.10
C PRO A 209 -11.46 18.80 24.08
N GLU A 210 -11.18 17.65 23.48
CA GLU A 210 -12.17 16.60 23.28
C GLU A 210 -11.62 15.23 23.72
N ASP A 211 -12.50 14.41 24.29
CA ASP A 211 -12.14 13.04 24.63
C ASP A 211 -11.84 12.20 23.38
N ARG A 212 -10.80 11.37 23.46
CA ARG A 212 -10.34 10.50 22.37
C ARG A 212 -11.40 9.53 21.86
N LEU A 213 -12.47 9.26 22.64
CA LEU A 213 -13.60 8.43 22.20
C LEU A 213 -14.58 9.19 21.28
N ASN A 214 -14.49 10.51 21.22
CA ASN A 214 -15.29 11.35 20.36
C ASN A 214 -14.43 11.88 19.20
N ALA A 215 -14.18 11.04 18.19
CA ALA A 215 -13.33 11.42 17.06
C ALA A 215 -13.83 12.69 16.35
N VAL A 216 -12.96 13.68 16.21
CA VAL A 216 -13.25 14.92 15.49
C VAL A 216 -13.38 14.60 13.99
N SER A 217 -14.59 14.74 13.44
CA SER A 217 -14.89 14.40 12.03
C SER A 217 -15.15 15.63 11.15
N MET A 218 -15.68 16.71 11.73
CA MET A 218 -16.05 17.92 10.98
C MET A 218 -14.84 18.83 10.76
N GLN A 219 -14.76 19.40 9.56
CA GLN A 219 -13.76 20.41 9.18
C GLN A 219 -14.39 21.74 8.78
N SER A 220 -15.60 21.71 8.20
CA SER A 220 -16.27 22.89 7.66
C SER A 220 -17.42 23.40 8.54
N ASP A 221 -17.89 22.60 9.47
CA ASP A 221 -18.98 22.94 10.38
C ASP A 221 -18.49 22.74 11.83
N LEU A 222 -19.02 23.52 12.75
CA LEU A 222 -18.75 23.36 14.18
C LEU A 222 -19.74 22.36 14.78
N PRO A 223 -19.29 21.35 15.54
CA PRO A 223 -20.19 20.42 16.22
C PRO A 223 -21.06 21.16 17.25
N ALA A 224 -22.36 20.84 17.30
CA ALA A 224 -23.27 21.38 18.31
C ALA A 224 -22.79 21.08 19.74
N HIS A 225 -22.18 19.90 19.94
CA HIS A 225 -21.58 19.48 21.20
C HIS A 225 -20.59 20.52 21.76
N TRP A 226 -19.72 21.04 20.90
CA TRP A 226 -18.73 22.05 21.28
C TRP A 226 -19.33 23.41 21.56
N VAL A 227 -20.33 23.82 20.77
CA VAL A 227 -20.98 25.12 20.98
C VAL A 227 -21.76 25.15 22.30
N ILE A 228 -22.38 24.02 22.66
CA ILE A 228 -23.11 23.87 23.94
C ILE A 228 -22.14 23.82 25.11
N GLY A 229 -21.01 23.12 25.00
CA GLY A 229 -20.00 23.00 26.04
C GLY A 229 -19.13 24.24 26.20
N GLY A 230 -18.94 25.02 25.13
CA GLY A 230 -18.04 26.16 25.05
C GLY A 230 -16.56 25.74 24.87
N PRO A 231 -15.70 26.71 24.49
CA PRO A 231 -14.25 26.49 24.45
C PRO A 231 -13.69 26.34 25.86
N SER A 232 -12.56 25.65 26.00
CA SER A 232 -11.94 25.42 27.33
C SER A 232 -10.43 25.52 27.25
N ASP A 233 -9.82 26.01 28.33
CA ASP A 233 -8.38 26.04 28.54
C ASP A 233 -7.92 24.86 29.43
N THR A 234 -8.83 23.90 29.73
CA THR A 234 -8.52 22.70 30.53
C THR A 234 -9.04 21.43 29.90
N PHE A 235 -8.32 20.36 30.11
CA PHE A 235 -8.74 19.00 29.74
C PHE A 235 -8.53 18.05 30.91
N HIS A 236 -9.52 17.22 31.19
CA HIS A 236 -9.42 16.13 32.16
C HIS A 236 -9.73 14.81 31.50
N GLY A 237 -8.85 13.83 31.67
CA GLY A 237 -8.98 12.48 31.10
C GLY A 237 -8.57 11.40 32.07
N THR A 238 -8.81 10.15 31.69
CA THR A 238 -8.35 8.96 32.40
C THR A 238 -7.34 8.22 31.55
N ALA A 239 -6.18 7.94 32.12
CA ALA A 239 -5.06 7.27 31.45
C ALA A 239 -4.66 5.97 32.15
N GLN A 240 -3.94 5.12 31.44
CA GLN A 240 -3.26 3.94 32.00
C GLN A 240 -1.77 4.21 32.11
N ALA A 241 -1.13 3.65 33.13
CA ALA A 241 0.32 3.79 33.29
C ALA A 241 1.07 3.14 32.12
N GLY A 242 2.01 3.88 31.54
CA GLY A 242 2.83 3.41 30.40
C GLY A 242 2.17 3.53 29.02
N GLU A 243 0.98 4.14 28.90
CA GLU A 243 0.36 4.38 27.60
C GLU A 243 0.86 5.65 26.92
N ASP A 244 0.71 5.70 25.58
CA ASP A 244 0.74 6.92 24.80
C ASP A 244 -0.69 7.49 24.74
N TYR A 245 -0.99 8.43 25.64
CA TYR A 245 -2.31 9.05 25.69
C TYR A 245 -2.47 10.08 24.58
N VAL A 246 -3.59 10.04 23.85
CA VAL A 246 -3.88 11.00 22.78
C VAL A 246 -4.95 11.96 23.20
N VAL A 247 -4.60 13.26 23.29
CA VAL A 247 -5.54 14.37 23.48
C VAL A 247 -5.92 14.94 22.13
N GLN A 248 -7.22 15.12 21.90
CA GLN A 248 -7.74 15.82 20.71
C GLN A 248 -8.03 17.26 21.07
N LEU A 249 -7.50 18.22 20.31
CA LEU A 249 -7.79 19.64 20.45
C LEU A 249 -8.43 20.14 19.16
N GLY A 250 -9.72 20.45 19.20
CA GLY A 250 -10.41 21.08 18.08
C GLY A 250 -10.10 22.58 18.06
N LEU A 251 -9.38 23.05 17.05
CA LEU A 251 -9.13 24.47 16.82
C LEU A 251 -10.14 25.00 15.82
N TYR A 252 -11.01 25.95 16.25
CA TYR A 252 -11.90 26.67 15.35
C TYR A 252 -11.33 28.05 15.05
N ALA A 253 -11.07 28.33 13.79
CA ALA A 253 -10.48 29.57 13.33
C ALA A 253 -11.56 30.64 13.09
N GLN A 254 -11.63 31.69 13.88
CA GLN A 254 -12.54 32.82 13.63
C GLN A 254 -12.03 33.74 12.51
N LYS A 255 -10.74 33.75 12.27
CA LYS A 255 -10.06 34.40 11.14
C LYS A 255 -9.01 33.45 10.54
N GLU A 256 -8.52 33.76 9.37
CA GLU A 256 -7.46 32.98 8.73
C GLU A 256 -6.21 32.94 9.63
N LEU A 257 -5.70 31.76 9.90
CA LEU A 257 -4.54 31.52 10.77
C LEU A 257 -3.39 30.92 9.96
N HIS A 258 -2.17 31.38 10.27
CA HIS A 258 -0.93 30.88 9.68
C HIS A 258 0.09 30.56 10.77
N GLY A 259 1.06 29.73 10.43
CA GLY A 259 2.18 29.41 11.32
C GLY A 259 1.75 28.70 12.60
N ILE A 260 0.70 27.89 12.54
CA ILE A 260 0.24 27.16 13.73
C ILE A 260 1.27 26.07 14.04
N CYS A 261 1.74 26.08 15.28
CA CYS A 261 2.56 25.03 15.87
C CYS A 261 2.12 24.78 17.31
N VAL A 262 2.46 23.61 17.84
CA VAL A 262 2.07 23.18 19.19
C VAL A 262 3.31 22.82 19.99
N GLU A 263 3.42 23.32 21.20
CA GLU A 263 4.46 22.97 22.16
C GLU A 263 3.83 22.21 23.33
N VAL A 264 4.52 21.20 23.81
CA VAL A 264 4.09 20.37 24.94
C VAL A 264 5.14 20.49 26.03
N ASP A 265 4.75 21.03 27.18
CA ASP A 265 5.63 21.17 28.36
C ASP A 265 5.44 19.93 29.25
N SER A 266 6.11 18.85 28.90
CA SER A 266 6.08 17.58 29.63
C SER A 266 7.49 17.06 29.85
N PRO A 267 7.85 16.65 31.08
CA PRO A 267 9.16 16.05 31.38
C PRO A 267 9.39 14.71 30.67
N GLU A 268 8.32 14.00 30.33
CA GLU A 268 8.39 12.70 29.64
C GLU A 268 8.46 12.84 28.11
N GLY A 269 8.49 14.07 27.63
CA GLY A 269 8.29 14.39 26.23
C GLY A 269 6.80 14.43 25.88
N GLY A 270 6.51 14.66 24.64
CA GLY A 270 5.16 14.75 24.09
C GLY A 270 5.21 15.68 22.91
N HIS A 271 4.33 15.46 21.95
CA HIS A 271 4.33 16.26 20.72
C HIS A 271 2.96 16.21 20.04
N CYS A 272 2.72 17.16 19.17
CA CYS A 272 1.53 17.18 18.32
C CYS A 272 1.86 16.57 16.96
N ILE A 273 1.26 15.43 16.65
CA ILE A 273 1.53 14.69 15.39
C ILE A 273 1.19 15.48 14.12
N ASN A 274 0.40 16.55 14.22
CA ASN A 274 0.11 17.43 13.09
C ASN A 274 1.28 18.36 12.74
N THR A 275 2.11 18.70 13.72
CA THR A 275 3.14 19.77 13.59
C THR A 275 4.55 19.34 13.89
N ASP A 276 4.73 18.21 14.58
CA ASP A 276 6.03 17.71 15.04
C ASP A 276 6.06 16.18 15.01
N GLY A 277 7.23 15.58 15.00
CA GLY A 277 7.41 14.14 15.08
C GLY A 277 8.65 13.63 14.38
N VAL A 278 8.59 12.37 13.94
CA VAL A 278 9.64 11.66 13.22
C VAL A 278 9.12 11.27 11.83
N ASP A 279 9.86 11.62 10.79
CA ASP A 279 9.49 11.27 9.43
C ASP A 279 9.67 9.75 9.13
N ARG A 280 9.30 9.33 7.92
CA ARG A 280 9.44 7.94 7.48
C ARG A 280 10.88 7.42 7.40
N LEU A 281 11.87 8.33 7.35
CA LEU A 281 13.29 8.01 7.34
C LEU A 281 13.95 8.07 8.73
N GLY A 282 13.16 8.26 9.79
CA GLY A 282 13.65 8.35 11.17
C GLY A 282 14.25 9.71 11.53
N GLN A 283 14.00 10.75 10.71
CA GLN A 283 14.52 12.07 10.97
C GLN A 283 13.48 12.94 11.67
N PRO A 284 13.88 13.77 12.64
CA PRO A 284 12.97 14.77 13.22
C PRO A 284 12.42 15.69 12.13
N TRP A 285 11.09 15.94 12.15
CA TRP A 285 10.50 16.94 11.28
C TRP A 285 9.53 17.86 12.04
N ARG A 286 9.33 19.03 11.47
CA ARG A 286 8.35 20.01 11.96
C ARG A 286 7.67 20.67 10.77
N ARG A 287 6.39 20.99 10.94
CA ARG A 287 5.65 21.83 10.01
C ARG A 287 4.75 22.81 10.74
N ALA A 288 4.54 23.96 10.13
CA ALA A 288 3.53 24.91 10.57
C ALA A 288 2.28 24.75 9.70
N LEU A 289 1.10 24.81 10.35
CA LEU A 289 -0.18 24.67 9.66
C LEU A 289 -0.77 26.04 9.32
N SER A 290 -1.70 26.05 8.36
CA SER A 290 -2.61 27.18 8.10
C SER A 290 -4.05 26.67 8.19
N VAL A 291 -4.94 27.47 8.78
CA VAL A 291 -6.36 27.12 8.93
C VAL A 291 -7.21 28.27 8.42
N PRO A 292 -8.06 28.02 7.39
CA PRO A 292 -8.97 29.04 6.86
C PRO A 292 -9.99 29.52 7.90
N ALA A 293 -10.41 30.77 7.79
CA ALA A 293 -11.48 31.32 8.63
C ALA A 293 -12.77 30.51 8.51
N GLY A 294 -13.45 30.30 9.63
CA GLY A 294 -14.71 29.55 9.70
C GLY A 294 -14.56 28.02 9.63
N THR A 295 -13.33 27.49 9.72
CA THR A 295 -13.07 26.04 9.65
C THR A 295 -12.51 25.47 10.95
N VAL A 296 -12.63 24.15 11.09
CA VAL A 296 -12.10 23.38 12.22
C VAL A 296 -10.85 22.63 11.80
N ARG A 297 -9.84 22.63 12.67
CA ARG A 297 -8.65 21.77 12.57
C ARG A 297 -8.52 20.96 13.85
N ALA A 298 -8.52 19.63 13.73
CA ALA A 298 -8.16 18.77 14.84
C ALA A 298 -6.64 18.69 14.97
N LEU A 299 -6.15 18.85 16.20
CA LEU A 299 -4.76 18.66 16.59
C LEU A 299 -4.69 17.48 17.55
N TYR A 300 -3.78 16.56 17.30
CA TYR A 300 -3.62 15.34 18.10
C TYR A 300 -2.30 15.40 18.87
N VAL A 301 -2.39 15.52 20.19
CA VAL A 301 -1.24 15.60 21.08
C VAL A 301 -1.02 14.24 21.73
N VAL A 302 0.14 13.64 21.49
CA VAL A 302 0.57 12.38 22.09
C VAL A 302 1.35 12.69 23.36
N LEU A 303 0.91 12.11 24.46
CA LEU A 303 1.49 12.27 25.80
C LEU A 303 1.92 10.91 26.33
N PRO A 304 3.22 10.62 26.42
CA PRO A 304 3.72 9.42 27.07
C PRO A 304 3.43 9.48 28.58
N VAL A 305 2.64 8.55 29.09
CA VAL A 305 2.32 8.47 30.53
C VAL A 305 3.36 7.58 31.21
N PRO A 306 4.02 8.04 32.29
CA PRO A 306 5.02 7.23 32.99
C PRO A 306 4.48 5.91 33.52
N ARG A 307 5.30 4.85 33.47
CA ARG A 307 4.93 3.52 33.97
C ARG A 307 4.67 3.48 35.46
N ASP A 308 5.37 4.33 36.20
CA ASP A 308 5.27 4.45 37.67
C ASP A 308 4.20 5.46 38.13
N ALA A 309 3.42 6.02 37.21
CA ALA A 309 2.38 6.99 37.51
C ALA A 309 1.05 6.36 38.00
N ALA A 310 0.95 5.03 38.08
CA ALA A 310 -0.29 4.35 38.49
C ALA A 310 -0.83 4.88 39.82
N GLY A 311 -2.12 5.23 39.86
CA GLY A 311 -2.80 5.81 41.03
C GLY A 311 -2.40 7.26 41.36
N THR A 312 -1.76 7.95 40.43
CA THR A 312 -1.37 9.36 40.54
C THR A 312 -2.10 10.23 39.50
N THR A 313 -1.88 11.51 39.52
CA THR A 313 -2.34 12.44 38.50
C THR A 313 -1.14 12.91 37.68
N TYR A 314 -1.21 12.74 36.38
CA TYR A 314 -0.25 13.27 35.39
C TYR A 314 -0.76 14.62 34.87
N SER A 315 0.07 15.65 34.88
CA SER A 315 -0.33 16.98 34.40
C SER A 315 0.72 17.58 33.50
N THR A 316 0.27 18.22 32.42
CA THR A 316 1.12 18.92 31.45
C THR A 316 0.39 20.14 30.89
N VAL A 317 1.14 20.99 30.20
CA VAL A 317 0.59 22.18 29.52
C VAL A 317 0.86 22.06 28.04
N VAL A 318 -0.17 22.23 27.23
CA VAL A 318 -0.10 22.28 25.76
C VAL A 318 -0.31 23.71 25.31
N THR A 319 0.63 24.28 24.57
CA THR A 319 0.56 25.65 24.07
C THR A 319 0.43 25.66 22.55
N ILE A 320 -0.63 26.30 22.05
CA ILE A 320 -0.90 26.49 20.62
C ILE A 320 -0.46 27.90 20.24
N HIS A 321 0.44 28.00 19.27
CA HIS A 321 0.92 29.24 18.68
C HIS A 321 0.32 29.44 17.31
N ALA A 322 -0.05 30.66 16.96
CA ALA A 322 -0.40 31.10 15.61
C ALA A 322 0.30 32.46 15.33
N ALA A 323 0.78 32.65 14.11
CA ALA A 323 1.57 33.82 13.77
C ALA A 323 0.77 35.12 13.94
N GLY A 324 1.28 36.03 14.78
CA GLY A 324 0.66 37.31 15.03
C GLY A 324 -0.49 37.29 16.06
N GLU A 325 -0.80 36.14 16.65
CA GLU A 325 -1.86 35.97 17.65
C GLU A 325 -1.28 35.62 19.02
N PRO A 326 -1.98 35.95 20.10
CA PRO A 326 -1.62 35.49 21.46
C PRO A 326 -1.67 33.94 21.51
N PRO A 327 -0.69 33.29 22.14
CA PRO A 327 -0.73 31.84 22.32
C PRO A 327 -1.89 31.42 23.22
N ARG A 328 -2.40 30.20 23.02
CA ARG A 328 -3.40 29.57 23.88
C ARG A 328 -2.77 28.39 24.60
N THR A 329 -2.96 28.32 25.90
CA THR A 329 -2.51 27.24 26.75
C THR A 329 -3.69 26.39 27.19
N ILE A 330 -3.50 25.08 27.18
CA ILE A 330 -4.45 24.08 27.65
C ILE A 330 -3.77 23.30 28.79
N ASP A 331 -4.34 23.38 29.98
CA ASP A 331 -3.93 22.58 31.14
C ASP A 331 -4.51 21.17 30.99
N VAL A 332 -3.67 20.18 30.76
CA VAL A 332 -4.06 18.76 30.61
C VAL A 332 -3.80 18.03 31.92
N THR A 333 -4.84 17.40 32.46
CA THR A 333 -4.77 16.59 33.69
C THR A 333 -5.31 15.18 33.37
N LEU A 334 -4.51 14.17 33.66
CA LEU A 334 -4.89 12.77 33.45
C LEU A 334 -4.85 12.05 34.80
N ASP A 335 -5.98 11.48 35.22
CA ASP A 335 -6.04 10.57 36.35
C ASP A 335 -5.56 9.20 35.89
N VAL A 336 -4.40 8.76 36.37
CA VAL A 336 -3.81 7.48 35.97
C VAL A 336 -4.40 6.35 36.83
N GLU A 337 -5.05 5.41 36.20
CA GLU A 337 -5.72 4.30 36.87
C GLU A 337 -4.77 3.53 37.82
N ALA A 338 -5.28 3.25 39.04
CA ALA A 338 -4.59 2.43 40.00
C ALA A 338 -4.85 0.94 39.65
N GLY A 339 -3.90 0.28 38.98
CA GLY A 339 -4.00 -1.14 38.70
C GLY A 339 -2.68 -1.83 38.96
N GLU A 340 -2.72 -2.96 39.67
CA GLU A 340 -1.53 -3.83 39.81
C GLU A 340 -1.17 -4.54 38.51
N ASP A 341 -2.09 -4.54 37.52
CA ASP A 341 -1.92 -5.17 36.23
C ASP A 341 -2.22 -4.13 35.13
N SER A 342 -1.26 -3.25 34.81
CA SER A 342 -1.29 -2.57 33.51
C SER A 342 -1.34 -3.66 32.44
N ASP A 343 -2.34 -3.61 31.58
CA ASP A 343 -2.48 -4.58 30.48
C ASP A 343 -1.14 -4.67 29.73
N PRO A 344 -0.46 -5.82 29.67
CA PRO A 344 0.80 -5.97 28.95
C PRO A 344 0.71 -5.49 27.51
N ALA A 345 -0.50 -5.50 26.93
CA ALA A 345 -0.78 -4.97 25.59
C ALA A 345 -0.63 -3.44 25.49
N ILE A 346 -0.49 -2.73 26.60
CA ILE A 346 -0.35 -1.26 26.63
C ILE A 346 1.09 -0.86 26.93
N LEU A 347 1.79 -1.66 27.70
CA LEU A 347 3.20 -1.45 28.02
C LEU A 347 4.04 -1.51 26.73
N GLU A 348 5.09 -0.70 26.65
CA GLU A 348 6.03 -0.68 25.53
C GLU A 348 5.45 -0.18 24.19
N GLY A 349 4.45 0.72 24.22
CA GLY A 349 3.84 1.31 23.03
C GLY A 349 2.84 0.37 22.34
N GLY A 350 2.32 -0.62 23.06
CA GLY A 350 1.19 -1.41 22.65
C GLY A 350 -0.10 -0.59 22.56
N PHE A 351 -1.17 -1.12 21.97
CA PHE A 351 -2.36 -0.30 21.67
C PHE A 351 -3.58 -0.62 22.54
N GLY A 352 -3.67 -1.82 23.14
CA GLY A 352 -4.85 -2.24 23.90
C GLY A 352 -6.15 -2.10 23.10
N ASP A 353 -7.15 -1.39 23.66
CA ASP A 353 -8.38 -1.07 22.92
C ASP A 353 -8.10 -0.01 21.83
N PRO A 354 -8.30 -0.32 20.53
CA PRO A 354 -8.01 0.61 19.45
C PRO A 354 -8.78 1.93 19.51
N ARG A 355 -9.95 1.97 20.20
CA ARG A 355 -10.78 3.18 20.36
C ARG A 355 -10.07 4.29 21.13
N PHE A 356 -9.03 3.97 21.89
CA PHE A 356 -8.24 4.96 22.62
C PHE A 356 -7.19 5.67 21.78
N LEU A 357 -7.12 5.39 20.48
CA LEU A 357 -6.27 6.07 19.48
C LEU A 357 -4.77 6.02 19.76
N ARG A 358 -4.29 5.12 20.65
CA ARG A 358 -2.88 5.01 21.03
C ARG A 358 -1.97 4.77 19.85
N ARG A 359 -2.48 4.06 18.81
CA ARG A 359 -1.73 3.77 17.59
C ARG A 359 -1.39 5.02 16.77
N LEU A 360 -1.98 6.18 17.03
CA LEU A 360 -1.55 7.42 16.38
C LEU A 360 -0.08 7.76 16.72
N ALA A 361 0.43 7.35 17.88
CA ALA A 361 1.84 7.44 18.22
C ALA A 361 2.75 6.62 17.26
N TRP A 362 2.22 5.61 16.60
CA TRP A 362 3.00 4.78 15.67
C TRP A 362 3.38 5.49 14.38
N LEU A 363 2.75 6.64 14.08
CA LEU A 363 3.18 7.51 12.97
C LEU A 363 4.63 7.99 13.15
N ASP A 364 5.10 8.05 14.39
CA ASP A 364 6.46 8.50 14.74
C ASP A 364 7.38 7.32 15.15
N SER A 365 6.99 6.09 14.83
CA SER A 365 7.76 4.89 15.18
C SER A 365 9.08 4.81 14.41
N ALA A 366 10.20 4.71 15.13
CA ALA A 366 11.52 4.48 14.58
C ALA A 366 11.90 2.99 14.53
N VAL A 367 10.94 2.08 14.63
CA VAL A 367 11.19 0.63 14.60
C VAL A 367 11.91 0.24 13.32
N ALA A 368 12.97 -0.54 13.46
CA ALA A 368 13.82 -1.05 12.39
C ALA A 368 14.51 0.02 11.52
N GLN A 369 14.74 1.23 12.05
CA GLN A 369 15.54 2.29 11.42
C GLN A 369 17.07 2.10 11.59
N ASP A 370 17.50 1.14 12.38
CA ASP A 370 18.89 0.83 12.61
C ASP A 370 19.64 0.37 11.33
N ALA A 371 20.97 0.29 11.41
CA ALA A 371 21.85 -0.10 10.32
C ALA A 371 22.19 -1.62 10.29
N GLU A 372 21.44 -2.46 11.00
CA GLU A 372 21.65 -3.91 10.98
C GLU A 372 21.38 -4.49 9.58
N LEU A 373 22.22 -5.47 9.23
CA LEU A 373 22.05 -6.24 7.99
C LEU A 373 20.92 -7.27 8.16
N VAL A 374 20.25 -7.54 7.07
CA VAL A 374 19.31 -8.68 6.94
C VAL A 374 19.93 -9.77 6.10
N ALA A 375 19.62 -11.02 6.41
CA ALA A 375 20.10 -12.16 5.60
C ALA A 375 19.52 -12.10 4.17
N PRO A 376 20.30 -12.52 3.16
CA PRO A 376 21.66 -13.09 3.21
C PRO A 376 22.77 -12.04 3.00
N PHE A 377 22.47 -10.74 3.07
CA PHE A 377 23.43 -9.69 2.75
C PHE A 377 24.60 -9.66 3.77
N THR A 378 25.78 -9.32 3.27
CA THR A 378 27.03 -9.24 4.03
C THR A 378 27.49 -7.80 4.15
N ALA A 379 28.35 -7.53 5.12
CA ALA A 379 28.97 -6.22 5.26
C ALA A 379 29.73 -5.81 3.99
N ILE A 380 29.61 -4.55 3.62
CA ILE A 380 30.31 -3.99 2.47
C ILE A 380 31.81 -3.96 2.78
N THR A 381 32.61 -4.45 1.85
CA THR A 381 34.06 -4.33 1.91
C THR A 381 34.53 -3.15 1.06
N VAL A 382 35.54 -2.41 1.54
CA VAL A 382 36.11 -1.24 0.84
C VAL A 382 37.61 -1.45 0.66
N ASP A 383 38.08 -1.48 -0.58
CA ASP A 383 39.49 -1.32 -0.94
C ASP A 383 39.70 0.05 -1.53
N GLU A 384 40.12 1.00 -0.71
CA GLU A 384 40.36 2.38 -1.13
C GLU A 384 41.48 2.50 -2.18
N SER A 385 42.44 1.57 -2.17
CA SER A 385 43.59 1.62 -3.08
C SER A 385 43.22 1.33 -4.54
N SER A 386 42.22 0.48 -4.76
CA SER A 386 41.66 0.14 -6.07
C SER A 386 40.31 0.79 -6.31
N ALA A 387 39.80 1.56 -5.36
CA ALA A 387 38.46 2.13 -5.33
C ALA A 387 37.37 1.08 -5.61
N THR A 388 37.49 -0.09 -4.94
CA THR A 388 36.62 -1.24 -5.15
C THR A 388 35.76 -1.50 -3.90
N LEU A 389 34.44 -1.62 -4.12
CA LEU A 389 33.46 -1.92 -3.10
C LEU A 389 32.92 -3.33 -3.37
N GLY A 390 32.97 -4.22 -2.35
CA GLY A 390 32.46 -5.59 -2.44
C GLY A 390 31.17 -5.77 -1.63
N ILE A 391 30.19 -6.44 -2.24
CA ILE A 391 28.92 -6.87 -1.63
C ILE A 391 28.67 -8.33 -1.98
N LEU A 392 27.59 -8.93 -1.47
CA LEU A 392 27.25 -10.32 -1.74
C LEU A 392 27.28 -10.65 -3.25
N GLY A 393 28.27 -11.46 -3.67
CA GLY A 393 28.44 -11.97 -5.05
C GLY A 393 28.71 -10.90 -6.12
N ARG A 394 28.99 -9.62 -5.74
CA ARG A 394 29.21 -8.53 -6.69
C ARG A 394 30.29 -7.56 -6.20
N THR A 395 30.96 -6.93 -7.14
CA THR A 395 31.90 -5.83 -6.86
C THR A 395 31.57 -4.61 -7.74
N LEU A 396 31.73 -3.44 -7.16
CA LEU A 396 31.65 -2.16 -7.84
C LEU A 396 33.03 -1.50 -7.76
N ARG A 397 33.72 -1.37 -8.89
CA ARG A 397 34.97 -0.62 -8.99
C ARG A 397 34.67 0.76 -9.57
N LEU A 398 35.14 1.81 -8.90
CA LEU A 398 34.94 3.20 -9.33
C LEU A 398 36.10 3.67 -10.22
N ALA A 399 35.76 4.54 -11.18
CA ALA A 399 36.73 5.34 -11.93
C ALA A 399 37.19 6.56 -11.08
N GLU A 400 38.20 7.27 -11.53
CA GLU A 400 38.66 8.53 -10.91
C GLU A 400 37.55 9.56 -10.74
N SER A 401 36.54 9.53 -11.59
CA SER A 401 35.33 10.36 -11.52
C SER A 401 34.40 10.03 -10.35
N GLY A 402 34.58 8.89 -9.69
CA GLY A 402 33.63 8.35 -8.71
C GLY A 402 32.43 7.64 -9.33
N LEU A 403 32.29 7.62 -10.66
CA LEU A 403 31.31 6.79 -11.38
C LEU A 403 31.81 5.35 -11.53
N PRO A 404 30.93 4.35 -11.83
CA PRO A 404 31.33 2.98 -12.04
C PRO A 404 32.37 2.84 -13.18
N ALA A 405 33.52 2.24 -12.87
CA ALA A 405 34.46 1.76 -13.87
C ALA A 405 34.11 0.35 -14.32
N GLN A 406 33.65 -0.49 -13.37
CA GLN A 406 33.23 -1.87 -13.64
C GLN A 406 32.27 -2.36 -12.57
N VAL A 407 31.29 -3.14 -13.00
CA VAL A 407 30.46 -3.97 -12.14
C VAL A 407 30.77 -5.43 -12.50
N THR A 408 31.17 -6.20 -11.49
CA THR A 408 31.48 -7.62 -11.69
C THR A 408 30.56 -8.47 -10.84
N SER A 409 29.97 -9.50 -11.41
CA SER A 409 29.15 -10.51 -10.70
C SER A 409 29.91 -11.83 -10.64
N THR A 410 29.83 -12.53 -9.52
CA THR A 410 30.34 -13.88 -9.33
C THR A 410 29.24 -14.90 -9.07
N PHE A 411 28.00 -14.56 -9.37
CA PHE A 411 26.91 -15.54 -9.32
C PHE A 411 27.11 -16.63 -10.36
N THR A 412 26.83 -17.88 -10.00
CA THR A 412 26.80 -18.99 -10.94
C THR A 412 25.74 -18.78 -12.02
N ALA A 413 25.85 -19.45 -13.16
CA ALA A 413 24.84 -19.36 -14.21
C ALA A 413 23.44 -19.82 -13.75
N ALA A 414 23.37 -20.76 -12.80
CA ALA A 414 22.13 -21.19 -12.15
C ALA A 414 21.64 -20.22 -11.07
N VAL A 415 22.41 -19.18 -10.72
CA VAL A 415 22.13 -18.20 -9.63
C VAL A 415 21.99 -18.83 -8.24
N THR A 416 22.47 -20.04 -8.03
CA THR A 416 22.32 -20.76 -6.75
C THR A 416 23.45 -20.51 -5.75
N SER A 417 24.56 -19.91 -6.19
CA SER A 417 25.69 -19.53 -5.35
C SER A 417 26.45 -18.32 -5.91
N THR A 418 27.42 -17.82 -5.13
CA THR A 418 28.24 -16.64 -5.47
C THR A 418 29.68 -16.97 -5.78
N ASP A 419 30.00 -18.22 -6.03
CA ASP A 419 31.35 -18.73 -6.33
C ASP A 419 31.55 -19.09 -7.83
N GLY A 420 30.71 -18.54 -8.68
CA GLY A 420 30.79 -18.70 -10.13
C GLY A 420 31.93 -17.89 -10.77
N PRO A 421 32.18 -18.08 -12.07
CA PRO A 421 33.15 -17.26 -12.80
C PRO A 421 32.71 -15.79 -12.85
N ALA A 422 33.69 -14.90 -12.78
CA ALA A 422 33.45 -13.45 -12.83
C ALA A 422 32.86 -13.04 -14.19
N VAL A 423 31.76 -12.31 -14.14
CA VAL A 423 31.09 -11.69 -15.31
C VAL A 423 31.19 -10.17 -15.17
N GLU A 424 31.92 -9.55 -16.08
CA GLU A 424 32.05 -8.09 -16.16
C GLU A 424 30.93 -7.51 -17.01
N LEU A 425 30.33 -6.38 -16.57
CA LEU A 425 29.22 -5.75 -17.31
C LEU A 425 29.71 -4.69 -18.30
N PHE A 426 30.71 -3.87 -17.95
CA PHE A 426 31.08 -2.71 -18.75
C PHE A 426 32.26 -3.01 -19.69
N ASP A 427 32.16 -2.52 -20.93
CA ASP A 427 33.25 -2.47 -21.90
C ASP A 427 34.20 -1.29 -21.60
N THR A 428 33.66 -0.18 -21.19
CA THR A 428 34.40 1.02 -20.75
C THR A 428 33.72 1.64 -19.53
N PRO A 429 34.46 2.41 -18.70
CA PRO A 429 33.89 3.12 -17.56
C PRO A 429 32.72 4.02 -17.94
N MET A 430 31.71 4.07 -17.03
CA MET A 430 30.59 5.00 -17.12
C MET A 430 31.09 6.47 -17.12
N LYS A 431 30.43 7.33 -17.91
CA LYS A 431 30.81 8.75 -18.04
C LYS A 431 29.59 9.66 -17.97
N LEU A 432 29.82 10.83 -17.38
CA LEU A 432 28.92 11.98 -17.54
C LEU A 432 29.63 12.98 -18.45
N ASP A 433 29.01 13.29 -19.58
CA ASP A 433 29.55 14.26 -20.56
C ASP A 433 28.72 15.54 -20.61
N ILE A 434 29.39 16.65 -20.74
CA ILE A 434 28.84 17.95 -21.11
C ILE A 434 29.67 18.47 -22.26
N ASP A 435 29.05 18.90 -23.34
CA ASP A 435 29.72 19.31 -24.58
C ASP A 435 30.80 20.36 -24.36
N GLY A 436 32.02 20.04 -24.81
CA GLY A 436 33.16 20.95 -24.76
C GLY A 436 33.74 21.17 -23.35
N ILE A 437 33.34 20.33 -22.37
CA ILE A 437 33.92 20.35 -21.02
C ILE A 437 34.92 19.19 -20.87
N ALA A 438 36.16 19.52 -20.49
CA ALA A 438 37.16 18.57 -20.06
C ALA A 438 37.14 18.49 -18.53
N TRP A 439 37.09 17.29 -17.96
CA TRP A 439 36.97 17.10 -16.54
C TRP A 439 38.31 16.78 -15.86
N GLU A 440 38.52 17.40 -14.71
CA GLU A 440 39.57 17.09 -13.74
C GLU A 440 38.89 16.63 -12.44
N PHE A 441 39.40 15.57 -11.79
CA PHE A 441 38.78 14.94 -10.63
C PHE A 441 39.65 15.10 -9.38
N SER A 442 39.01 15.38 -8.24
CA SER A 442 39.64 15.20 -6.93
C SER A 442 39.79 13.73 -6.55
N PRO A 443 40.66 13.38 -5.63
CA PRO A 443 40.63 12.03 -5.03
C PRO A 443 39.25 11.69 -4.46
N ILE A 444 38.86 10.42 -4.55
CA ILE A 444 37.59 9.90 -3.97
C ILE A 444 37.78 9.78 -2.46
N GLY A 445 36.88 10.37 -1.71
CA GLY A 445 36.81 10.22 -0.26
C GLY A 445 35.70 9.26 0.13
N PHE A 446 36.02 8.19 0.87
CA PHE A 446 35.08 7.20 1.36
C PHE A 446 34.65 7.47 2.80
N THR A 447 33.40 7.17 3.11
CA THR A 447 32.83 7.12 4.47
C THR A 447 32.06 5.82 4.62
N VAL A 448 32.40 5.03 5.63
CA VAL A 448 31.70 3.78 5.96
C VAL A 448 30.64 4.11 7.01
N ASP A 449 29.35 4.08 6.60
CA ASP A 449 28.19 4.43 7.41
C ASP A 449 27.62 3.16 8.11
N GLY A 450 28.49 2.29 8.61
CA GLY A 450 28.16 0.99 9.20
C GLY A 450 28.31 -0.17 8.20
N PRO A 451 27.89 -1.39 8.56
CA PRO A 451 28.10 -2.57 7.73
C PRO A 451 27.27 -2.58 6.44
N ALA A 452 26.14 -1.87 6.44
CA ALA A 452 25.15 -1.91 5.37
C ALA A 452 25.30 -0.80 4.34
N ARG A 453 26.13 0.23 4.59
CA ARG A 453 26.21 1.43 3.73
C ARG A 453 27.59 2.02 3.65
N VAL A 454 27.97 2.41 2.45
CA VAL A 454 29.19 3.17 2.17
C VAL A 454 28.85 4.35 1.28
N THR A 455 29.33 5.53 1.67
CA THR A 455 29.21 6.79 0.93
C THR A 455 30.57 7.18 0.37
N TRP A 456 30.63 7.73 -0.85
CA TRP A 456 31.84 8.37 -1.35
C TRP A 456 31.51 9.71 -1.99
N ARG A 457 32.55 10.58 -2.03
CA ARG A 457 32.43 11.90 -2.63
C ARG A 457 33.61 12.18 -3.53
N CYS A 458 33.36 12.91 -4.61
CA CYS A 458 34.36 13.37 -5.54
C CYS A 458 33.94 14.75 -6.08
N HIS A 459 34.92 15.67 -6.20
CA HIS A 459 34.72 16.99 -6.81
C HIS A 459 35.31 17.00 -8.20
N TRP A 460 34.57 17.54 -9.17
CA TRP A 460 34.99 17.64 -10.55
C TRP A 460 35.11 19.13 -10.92
N THR A 461 36.21 19.46 -11.60
CA THR A 461 36.37 20.79 -12.22
C THR A 461 36.28 20.62 -13.72
N GLY A 462 35.28 21.25 -14.33
CA GLY A 462 35.09 21.25 -15.78
C GLY A 462 35.75 22.44 -16.44
N TRP A 463 36.62 22.18 -17.41
CA TRP A 463 37.40 23.16 -18.15
C TRP A 463 36.82 23.33 -19.53
N ARG A 464 36.67 24.62 -19.98
CA ARG A 464 36.28 24.99 -21.35
C ARG A 464 37.17 26.13 -21.80
N ASP A 465 37.82 25.97 -22.96
CA ASP A 465 38.73 26.96 -23.54
C ASP A 465 39.88 27.39 -22.59
N GLY A 466 40.35 26.44 -21.79
CA GLY A 466 41.47 26.67 -20.83
C GLY A 466 41.09 27.42 -19.55
N ALA A 467 39.80 27.63 -19.30
CA ALA A 467 39.28 28.24 -18.06
C ALA A 467 38.32 27.31 -17.35
N ALA A 468 38.30 27.34 -16.01
CA ALA A 468 37.29 26.62 -15.20
C ALA A 468 35.89 27.19 -15.53
N ALA A 469 35.03 26.36 -16.01
CA ALA A 469 33.71 26.70 -16.52
C ALA A 469 32.54 26.19 -15.66
N VAL A 470 32.72 25.04 -15.03
CA VAL A 470 31.68 24.37 -14.22
C VAL A 470 32.32 23.55 -13.10
N ALA A 471 31.69 23.52 -11.94
CA ALA A 471 32.04 22.61 -10.85
C ALA A 471 30.92 21.57 -10.73
N LEU A 472 31.30 20.34 -10.32
CA LEU A 472 30.36 19.28 -10.03
C LEU A 472 30.75 18.57 -8.74
N GLU A 473 29.82 18.42 -7.83
CA GLU A 473 29.97 17.59 -6.65
C GLU A 473 29.24 16.26 -6.89
N LEU A 474 29.97 15.16 -6.81
CA LEU A 474 29.40 13.81 -6.86
C LEU A 474 29.35 13.22 -5.46
N THR A 475 28.17 12.74 -5.08
CA THR A 475 27.99 11.85 -3.94
C THR A 475 27.41 10.53 -4.45
N GLY A 476 28.09 9.43 -4.14
CA GLY A 476 27.60 8.08 -4.39
C GLY A 476 27.36 7.34 -3.07
N VAL A 477 26.31 6.54 -3.03
CA VAL A 477 25.94 5.69 -1.87
C VAL A 477 25.70 4.28 -2.36
N LEU A 478 26.39 3.30 -1.79
CA LEU A 478 26.15 1.87 -2.00
C LEU A 478 25.53 1.28 -0.75
N ASP A 479 24.42 0.57 -0.91
CA ASP A 479 23.83 -0.27 0.12
C ASP A 479 24.18 -1.75 -0.10
N ALA A 480 24.20 -2.54 0.97
CA ALA A 480 24.64 -3.94 0.96
C ALA A 480 23.83 -4.86 0.04
N ASP A 481 22.60 -4.49 -0.32
CA ASP A 481 21.73 -5.21 -1.26
C ASP A 481 22.07 -4.96 -2.73
N GLY A 482 22.94 -3.97 -3.02
CA GLY A 482 23.39 -3.63 -4.37
C GLY A 482 22.67 -2.43 -4.97
N ALA A 483 21.93 -1.67 -4.18
CA ALA A 483 21.41 -0.39 -4.62
C ALA A 483 22.50 0.68 -4.55
N VAL A 484 22.74 1.39 -5.66
CA VAL A 484 23.71 2.48 -5.76
C VAL A 484 22.97 3.75 -6.15
N THR A 485 23.00 4.77 -5.30
CA THR A 485 22.40 6.06 -5.58
C THR A 485 23.49 7.11 -5.85
N TYR A 486 23.33 7.87 -6.91
CA TYR A 486 24.20 8.98 -7.25
C TYR A 486 23.43 10.29 -7.18
N ALA A 487 24.02 11.28 -6.53
CA ALA A 487 23.61 12.67 -6.58
C ALA A 487 24.76 13.50 -7.17
N LEU A 488 24.46 14.24 -8.23
CA LEU A 488 25.39 15.07 -8.97
C LEU A 488 24.89 16.52 -8.91
N ARG A 489 25.63 17.36 -8.23
CA ARG A 489 25.32 18.78 -8.07
C ARG A 489 26.22 19.62 -8.98
N LEU A 490 25.64 20.16 -10.05
CA LEU A 490 26.35 20.93 -11.07
C LEU A 490 26.15 22.42 -10.81
N VAL A 491 27.27 23.19 -10.78
CA VAL A 491 27.27 24.65 -10.60
C VAL A 491 28.12 25.29 -11.69
N PRO A 492 27.51 25.97 -12.71
CA PRO A 492 28.24 26.69 -13.72
C PRO A 492 28.88 27.95 -13.15
N GLY A 493 30.17 28.14 -13.38
CA GLY A 493 30.90 29.38 -13.01
C GLY A 493 30.59 30.57 -13.94
N LYS A 494 30.07 30.27 -15.12
CA LYS A 494 29.60 31.21 -16.13
C LYS A 494 28.41 30.63 -16.87
N THR A 495 27.57 31.45 -17.47
CA THR A 495 26.46 30.96 -18.31
C THR A 495 27.02 30.15 -19.48
N LEU A 496 26.53 28.95 -19.68
CA LEU A 496 26.95 28.00 -20.71
C LEU A 496 25.75 27.51 -21.50
N ASP A 497 25.82 27.59 -22.82
CA ASP A 497 24.93 26.86 -23.71
C ASP A 497 25.55 25.49 -23.98
N VAL A 498 24.81 24.43 -23.71
CA VAL A 498 25.22 23.03 -23.92
C VAL A 498 24.18 22.31 -24.74
N ASN A 499 24.62 21.38 -25.59
CA ASN A 499 23.69 20.55 -26.37
C ASN A 499 23.12 19.43 -25.54
N ASP A 500 23.86 19.00 -24.51
CA ASP A 500 23.42 17.95 -23.61
C ASP A 500 24.18 17.93 -22.28
N VAL A 501 23.55 17.38 -21.25
CA VAL A 501 24.19 16.81 -20.07
C VAL A 501 23.78 15.32 -20.08
N GLY A 502 24.70 14.46 -20.45
CA GLY A 502 24.39 13.08 -20.80
C GLY A 502 25.20 12.06 -20.00
N LEU A 503 24.57 10.96 -19.69
CA LEU A 503 25.17 9.81 -19.01
C LEU A 503 25.39 8.68 -20.05
N HIS A 504 26.62 8.20 -20.17
CA HIS A 504 27.02 7.17 -21.13
C HIS A 504 27.42 5.88 -20.41
N LEU A 505 26.78 4.78 -20.76
CA LEU A 505 27.12 3.44 -20.32
C LEU A 505 27.42 2.58 -21.56
N ARG A 506 28.54 1.88 -21.53
CA ARG A 506 28.93 0.97 -22.60
C ARG A 506 29.15 -0.43 -22.01
N PHE A 507 28.27 -1.34 -22.37
CA PHE A 507 28.25 -2.72 -21.85
C PHE A 507 28.96 -3.68 -22.81
N LEU A 508 29.54 -4.73 -22.26
CA LEU A 508 29.92 -5.91 -23.02
C LEU A 508 28.65 -6.58 -23.58
N LYS A 509 28.60 -6.78 -24.88
CA LYS A 509 27.41 -7.32 -25.57
C LYS A 509 26.99 -8.68 -25.04
N SER A 510 27.97 -9.52 -24.70
CA SER A 510 27.73 -10.86 -24.13
C SER A 510 27.14 -10.84 -22.72
N ALA A 511 27.36 -9.80 -21.96
CA ALA A 511 26.89 -9.68 -20.57
C ALA A 511 25.43 -9.21 -20.48
N VAL A 512 24.88 -8.59 -21.52
CA VAL A 512 23.55 -8.01 -21.52
C VAL A 512 22.65 -8.49 -22.67
N PRO A 513 22.41 -9.81 -22.79
CA PRO A 513 21.54 -10.35 -23.84
C PRO A 513 20.04 -10.04 -23.62
N LEU A 514 19.65 -9.68 -22.40
CA LEU A 514 18.28 -9.45 -22.00
C LEU A 514 18.05 -7.98 -21.63
N ALA A 515 16.79 -7.53 -21.70
CA ALA A 515 16.35 -6.18 -21.31
C ALA A 515 14.93 -6.19 -20.73
N MET A 516 14.60 -5.18 -19.94
CA MET A 516 13.25 -4.92 -19.44
C MET A 516 13.11 -3.45 -19.04
N GLY A 517 12.06 -2.77 -19.49
CA GLY A 517 11.74 -1.40 -19.09
C GLY A 517 11.77 -0.39 -20.23
N LEU A 518 11.41 0.85 -19.98
CA LEU A 518 11.25 1.92 -20.97
C LEU A 518 10.42 1.51 -22.19
N GLY A 519 9.33 0.75 -21.97
CA GLY A 519 8.46 0.27 -23.03
C GLY A 519 8.96 -1.01 -23.73
N VAL A 520 10.02 -1.64 -23.23
CA VAL A 520 10.51 -2.94 -23.69
C VAL A 520 10.00 -4.02 -22.72
N PRO A 521 9.25 -5.04 -23.19
CA PRO A 521 8.89 -6.18 -22.36
C PRO A 521 10.14 -6.99 -22.00
N GLY A 522 10.08 -7.67 -20.85
CA GLY A 522 11.17 -8.53 -20.39
C GLY A 522 11.46 -9.62 -21.42
N GLY A 523 12.73 -9.79 -21.76
CA GLY A 523 13.14 -10.77 -22.76
C GLY A 523 14.40 -10.35 -23.50
N ARG A 524 14.57 -10.80 -24.73
CA ARG A 524 15.74 -10.47 -25.55
C ARG A 524 15.86 -8.97 -25.76
N ARG A 525 17.03 -8.46 -25.48
CA ARG A 525 17.35 -7.03 -25.66
C ARG A 525 17.20 -6.63 -27.14
N PRO A 526 16.49 -5.50 -27.43
CA PRO A 526 16.42 -4.96 -28.78
C PRO A 526 17.80 -4.44 -29.25
N GLU A 527 18.03 -4.45 -30.56
CA GLU A 527 19.26 -3.90 -31.15
C GLU A 527 19.32 -2.37 -31.00
N THR A 528 18.17 -1.70 -30.98
CA THR A 528 18.03 -0.27 -30.81
C THR A 528 16.83 0.06 -29.94
N LEU A 529 16.96 1.10 -29.10
CA LEU A 529 15.86 1.69 -28.33
C LEU A 529 15.96 3.22 -28.45
N HIS A 530 14.83 3.85 -28.69
CA HIS A 530 14.67 5.31 -28.56
C HIS A 530 13.47 5.58 -27.66
N TRP A 531 13.74 6.17 -26.51
CA TRP A 531 12.71 6.49 -25.53
C TRP A 531 12.86 7.96 -25.10
N ALA A 532 11.75 8.67 -24.97
CA ALA A 532 11.68 10.02 -24.45
C ALA A 532 10.65 10.08 -23.32
N TRP A 533 10.80 11.03 -22.41
CA TRP A 533 9.88 11.22 -21.31
C TRP A 533 8.46 11.51 -21.84
N ASP A 534 7.54 10.59 -21.59
CA ASP A 534 6.11 10.69 -21.86
C ASP A 534 5.35 9.92 -20.80
N VAL A 535 5.31 10.49 -19.60
CA VAL A 535 4.74 9.82 -18.42
C VAL A 535 3.25 10.10 -18.23
N ALA A 536 2.64 10.94 -19.04
CA ALA A 536 1.21 11.23 -18.94
C ALA A 536 0.32 10.00 -19.16
N SER A 537 0.82 9.02 -19.95
CA SER A 537 0.10 7.78 -20.26
C SER A 537 0.92 6.51 -19.98
N LYS A 538 2.14 6.66 -19.45
CA LYS A 538 3.09 5.55 -19.28
C LYS A 538 3.80 5.63 -17.94
N ASN A 539 3.88 4.51 -17.25
CA ASN A 539 4.59 4.39 -15.97
C ASN A 539 5.99 3.79 -16.16
N GLN A 540 6.83 4.46 -16.96
CA GLN A 540 8.14 3.98 -17.37
C GLN A 540 9.20 4.97 -16.93
N ASP A 541 10.16 4.52 -16.12
CA ASP A 541 11.23 5.36 -15.58
C ASP A 541 12.59 4.66 -15.46
N ALA A 542 12.65 3.35 -15.77
CA ALA A 542 13.82 2.55 -15.55
C ALA A 542 14.03 1.51 -16.66
N LEU A 543 15.30 1.20 -16.94
CA LEU A 543 15.72 0.14 -17.85
C LEU A 543 16.68 -0.81 -17.16
N TRP A 544 16.33 -2.09 -17.13
CA TRP A 544 17.25 -3.16 -16.75
C TRP A 544 17.89 -3.78 -17.99
N LEU A 545 19.21 -3.99 -17.93
CA LEU A 545 20.00 -4.71 -18.91
C LEU A 545 20.82 -5.77 -18.20
N GLY A 546 20.84 -7.01 -18.71
CA GLY A 546 21.61 -8.06 -18.07
C GLY A 546 21.53 -9.42 -18.78
N GLY A 547 22.14 -10.39 -18.14
CA GLY A 547 21.95 -11.82 -18.30
C GLY A 547 21.29 -12.38 -17.06
N VAL A 548 21.29 -13.71 -16.92
CA VAL A 548 20.67 -14.37 -15.75
C VAL A 548 21.47 -14.11 -14.47
N ASN A 549 22.80 -14.08 -14.54
CA ASN A 549 23.71 -14.02 -13.39
C ASN A 549 24.50 -12.70 -13.27
N ALA A 550 24.22 -11.72 -14.10
CA ALA A 550 24.81 -10.38 -14.01
C ALA A 550 23.89 -9.38 -14.70
N GLY A 551 23.63 -8.23 -14.09
CA GLY A 551 22.78 -7.20 -14.69
C GLY A 551 22.75 -5.91 -13.88
N LEU A 552 22.10 -4.92 -14.45
CA LEU A 552 21.98 -3.58 -13.87
C LEU A 552 20.68 -2.92 -14.32
N GLN A 553 19.90 -2.36 -13.38
CA GLN A 553 18.82 -1.42 -13.70
C GLN A 553 19.32 0.01 -13.52
N LEU A 554 19.07 0.88 -14.48
CA LEU A 554 19.25 2.34 -14.40
C LEU A 554 17.90 3.02 -14.27
N SER A 555 17.73 3.91 -13.29
CA SER A 555 16.60 4.84 -13.22
C SER A 555 17.08 6.27 -13.02
N LEU A 556 16.48 7.21 -13.77
CA LEU A 556 16.84 8.62 -13.78
C LEU A 556 15.88 9.40 -12.86
N ARG A 557 16.43 10.15 -11.91
CA ARG A 557 15.66 10.82 -10.84
C ARG A 557 16.22 12.23 -10.56
N ASP A 558 15.48 13.02 -9.81
CA ASP A 558 15.91 14.24 -9.13
C ASP A 558 14.91 14.57 -8.00
N ASP A 559 15.06 15.71 -7.34
CA ASP A 559 14.18 16.11 -6.23
C ASP A 559 12.72 16.36 -6.65
N SER A 560 12.47 16.57 -7.94
CA SER A 560 11.11 16.75 -8.48
C SER A 560 10.44 15.43 -8.86
N TYR A 561 11.19 14.33 -8.93
CA TYR A 561 10.69 13.04 -9.34
C TYR A 561 9.71 12.46 -8.33
N GLN A 562 8.56 12.02 -8.83
CA GLN A 562 7.58 11.26 -8.05
C GLN A 562 7.16 10.04 -8.84
N ARG A 563 7.20 8.89 -8.22
CA ARG A 563 6.80 7.63 -8.82
C ARG A 563 5.46 7.17 -8.27
N PRO A 564 4.52 6.68 -9.11
CA PRO A 564 3.36 5.97 -8.60
C PRO A 564 3.83 4.70 -7.88
N LEU A 565 3.25 4.45 -6.72
CA LEU A 565 3.71 3.39 -5.82
C LEU A 565 3.24 2.00 -6.25
N ASN A 566 2.24 1.92 -7.12
CA ASN A 566 1.79 0.66 -7.68
C ASN A 566 1.08 0.87 -9.03
N THR A 567 0.82 -0.22 -9.74
CA THR A 567 0.21 -0.21 -11.07
C THR A 567 -1.26 0.21 -11.07
N ASN A 568 -1.97 0.11 -9.95
CA ASN A 568 -3.39 0.41 -9.87
C ASN A 568 -3.69 1.92 -9.81
N PHE A 569 -2.75 2.73 -9.29
CA PHE A 569 -2.99 4.15 -9.00
C PHE A 569 -2.19 5.13 -9.86
N TYR A 570 -1.48 4.66 -10.89
CA TYR A 570 -0.67 5.56 -11.72
C TYR A 570 -1.49 6.59 -12.52
N ARG A 571 -2.79 6.34 -12.72
CA ARG A 571 -3.69 7.29 -13.41
C ARG A 571 -4.11 8.43 -12.52
N GLU A 572 -4.33 8.15 -11.24
CA GLU A 572 -4.69 9.13 -10.21
C GLU A 572 -3.47 9.93 -9.76
N LYS A 573 -2.31 9.27 -9.68
CA LYS A 573 -1.02 9.86 -9.35
C LYS A 573 0.02 9.42 -10.38
N PRO A 574 0.03 10.03 -11.57
CA PRO A 574 0.99 9.67 -12.62
C PRO A 574 2.41 9.99 -12.17
N LEU A 575 3.37 9.26 -12.71
CA LEU A 575 4.79 9.56 -12.53
C LEU A 575 5.06 11.02 -12.87
N VAL A 576 5.74 11.73 -11.96
CA VAL A 576 6.26 13.08 -12.22
C VAL A 576 7.70 12.95 -12.67
N GLU A 577 7.95 13.38 -13.91
CA GLU A 577 9.27 13.30 -14.54
C GLU A 577 10.32 14.15 -13.79
N PRO A 578 11.57 13.68 -13.68
CA PRO A 578 12.66 14.44 -13.11
C PRO A 578 13.03 15.61 -14.05
N LYS A 579 12.86 16.84 -13.60
CA LYS A 579 13.04 18.06 -14.42
C LYS A 579 14.44 18.19 -15.01
N SER A 580 15.45 17.70 -14.31
CA SER A 580 16.84 17.74 -14.80
C SER A 580 17.05 16.81 -15.99
N TRP A 581 16.52 15.57 -15.95
CA TRP A 581 16.64 14.59 -17.03
C TRP A 581 15.58 14.76 -18.13
N ALA A 582 14.37 15.17 -17.75
CA ALA A 582 13.23 15.32 -18.67
C ALA A 582 13.12 16.74 -19.25
N HIS A 583 14.22 17.45 -19.37
CA HIS A 583 14.21 18.83 -19.84
C HIS A 583 13.48 18.98 -21.17
N ARG A 584 12.49 19.87 -21.20
CA ARG A 584 11.71 20.16 -22.40
C ARG A 584 12.30 21.36 -23.10
N GLN A 585 12.76 21.17 -24.33
CA GLN A 585 13.25 22.24 -25.21
C GLN A 585 12.07 23.05 -25.79
N GLU A 586 12.36 24.23 -26.33
CA GLU A 586 11.36 25.13 -26.96
C GLU A 586 10.63 24.46 -28.14
N ASP A 587 11.33 23.61 -28.89
CA ASP A 587 10.78 22.84 -30.03
C ASP A 587 9.97 21.61 -29.59
N GLY A 588 9.84 21.37 -28.29
CA GLY A 588 9.12 20.26 -27.70
C GLY A 588 9.92 18.95 -27.55
N VAL A 589 11.19 18.91 -27.97
CA VAL A 589 12.09 17.78 -27.74
C VAL A 589 12.37 17.66 -26.26
N ARG A 590 12.36 16.43 -25.74
CA ARG A 590 12.61 16.11 -24.32
C ARG A 590 13.87 15.27 -24.17
N GLY A 591 14.45 15.30 -22.98
CA GLY A 591 15.41 14.29 -22.57
C GLY A 591 14.87 12.87 -22.69
N GLY A 592 15.75 11.90 -22.68
CA GLY A 592 15.35 10.52 -22.87
C GLY A 592 16.53 9.54 -22.77
N VAL A 593 16.31 8.34 -23.31
CA VAL A 593 17.31 7.27 -23.35
C VAL A 593 17.38 6.67 -24.76
N THR A 594 18.59 6.48 -25.25
CA THR A 594 18.86 5.72 -26.47
C THR A 594 19.74 4.53 -26.16
N LEU A 595 19.48 3.41 -26.82
CA LEU A 595 20.31 2.22 -26.80
C LEU A 595 20.66 1.85 -28.23
N GLN A 596 21.91 1.49 -28.45
CA GLN A 596 22.41 1.04 -29.74
C GLN A 596 23.38 -0.13 -29.55
N THR A 597 23.15 -1.21 -30.29
CA THR A 597 24.07 -2.34 -30.36
C THR A 597 25.05 -2.16 -31.50
N THR A 598 26.33 -2.38 -31.21
CA THR A 598 27.41 -2.48 -32.19
C THR A 598 27.88 -3.92 -32.30
N GLU A 599 28.94 -4.19 -33.06
CA GLU A 599 29.53 -5.53 -33.20
C GLU A 599 29.94 -6.10 -31.84
N ASP A 600 30.61 -5.30 -30.99
CA ASP A 600 31.24 -5.76 -29.73
C ASP A 600 30.55 -5.27 -28.47
N ALA A 601 29.73 -4.23 -28.53
CA ALA A 601 29.22 -3.55 -27.35
C ALA A 601 27.75 -3.09 -27.50
N VAL A 602 27.15 -2.78 -26.36
CA VAL A 602 25.84 -2.11 -26.25
C VAL A 602 26.06 -0.76 -25.59
N THR A 603 25.72 0.31 -26.29
CA THR A 603 25.85 1.68 -25.79
C THR A 603 24.47 2.19 -25.36
N LEU A 604 24.40 2.69 -24.14
CA LEU A 604 23.23 3.38 -23.60
C LEU A 604 23.63 4.83 -23.34
N HIS A 605 22.80 5.75 -23.83
CA HIS A 605 22.95 7.19 -23.59
C HIS A 605 21.65 7.71 -22.98
N ALA A 606 21.72 8.16 -21.73
CA ALA A 606 20.66 8.91 -21.10
C ALA A 606 20.99 10.40 -21.23
N PHE A 607 20.15 11.13 -21.95
CA PHE A 607 20.38 12.52 -22.31
C PHE A 607 19.31 13.44 -21.75
N SER A 608 19.71 14.64 -21.35
CA SER A 608 18.80 15.66 -20.84
C SER A 608 18.35 16.67 -21.90
N GLY A 609 19.06 16.72 -23.03
CA GLY A 609 18.80 17.66 -24.13
C GLY A 609 19.44 19.01 -23.96
N ALA A 610 19.40 19.80 -25.04
CA ALA A 610 20.04 21.14 -25.12
C ALA A 610 19.42 22.11 -24.11
N ARG A 611 20.28 22.87 -23.43
CA ARG A 611 19.86 23.86 -22.42
C ARG A 611 20.92 24.94 -22.19
N THR A 612 20.48 26.07 -21.66
CA THR A 612 21.35 27.06 -21.06
C THR A 612 21.53 26.74 -19.58
N LEU A 613 22.77 26.71 -19.12
CA LEU A 613 23.15 26.57 -17.72
C LEU A 613 23.53 27.95 -17.18
N PRO A 614 22.68 28.63 -16.39
CA PRO A 614 22.98 29.99 -15.90
C PRO A 614 24.12 30.00 -14.88
N ALA A 615 24.93 31.05 -14.89
CA ALA A 615 26.02 31.19 -13.94
C ALA A 615 25.53 31.19 -12.49
N GLY A 616 26.12 30.34 -11.66
CA GLY A 616 25.82 30.25 -10.22
C GLY A 616 24.51 29.53 -9.86
N GLU A 617 23.68 29.14 -10.83
CA GLU A 617 22.49 28.32 -10.57
C GLU A 617 22.88 26.84 -10.43
N THR A 618 22.35 26.21 -9.39
CA THR A 618 22.58 24.77 -9.15
C THR A 618 21.63 23.97 -10.00
N LEU A 619 22.13 22.90 -10.62
CA LEU A 619 21.34 21.90 -11.30
C LEU A 619 21.70 20.52 -10.72
N ASP A 620 20.72 19.87 -10.12
CA ASP A 620 20.90 18.56 -9.47
C ASP A 620 20.42 17.44 -10.41
N PHE A 621 21.27 16.45 -10.63
CA PHE A 621 20.95 15.21 -11.32
C PHE A 621 21.08 14.05 -10.35
N THR A 622 20.08 13.21 -10.26
CA THR A 622 20.16 11.97 -9.50
C THR A 622 19.87 10.79 -10.41
N PHE A 623 20.52 9.69 -10.18
CA PHE A 623 20.17 8.41 -10.80
C PHE A 623 20.47 7.26 -9.84
N ARG A 624 19.78 6.16 -10.03
CA ARG A 624 19.97 4.94 -9.24
C ARG A 624 20.35 3.77 -10.14
N LEU A 625 21.28 2.95 -9.64
CA LEU A 625 21.63 1.67 -10.22
C LEU A 625 21.18 0.57 -9.25
N LEU A 626 20.60 -0.51 -9.74
CA LEU A 626 20.35 -1.73 -8.97
C LEU A 626 21.15 -2.86 -9.61
N LEU A 627 22.10 -3.40 -8.86
CA LEU A 627 22.98 -4.48 -9.34
C LEU A 627 22.29 -5.82 -9.11
N THR A 628 22.13 -6.62 -10.16
CA THR A 628 21.45 -7.94 -10.10
C THR A 628 22.40 -9.09 -10.47
N PRO A 629 22.10 -10.33 -10.06
CA PRO A 629 21.08 -10.78 -9.08
C PRO A 629 21.34 -10.20 -7.69
N PHE A 630 20.26 -10.03 -6.87
CA PHE A 630 20.43 -9.49 -5.51
C PHE A 630 20.98 -10.51 -4.53
N LYS A 631 20.54 -11.76 -4.66
CA LYS A 631 20.89 -12.89 -3.78
C LYS A 631 20.82 -14.21 -4.53
N PRO A 632 21.41 -15.30 -4.04
CA PRO A 632 21.21 -16.61 -4.61
C PRO A 632 19.76 -17.06 -4.50
N ILE A 633 19.24 -17.77 -5.51
CA ILE A 633 17.98 -18.52 -5.39
C ILE A 633 18.21 -19.78 -4.55
N GLU A 634 17.18 -20.20 -3.82
CA GLU A 634 17.16 -21.42 -3.01
C GLU A 634 16.04 -22.36 -3.50
N PRO A 635 16.24 -23.10 -4.60
CA PRO A 635 15.18 -23.91 -5.21
C PRO A 635 14.55 -24.92 -4.26
N GLY A 636 15.33 -25.56 -3.41
CA GLY A 636 14.83 -26.50 -2.41
C GLY A 636 13.90 -25.84 -1.39
N LYS A 637 14.31 -24.69 -0.85
CA LYS A 637 13.46 -23.91 0.05
C LYS A 637 12.19 -23.41 -0.65
N HIS A 638 12.29 -23.02 -1.92
CA HIS A 638 11.16 -22.63 -2.72
C HIS A 638 10.15 -23.78 -2.87
N LEU A 639 10.58 -24.97 -3.27
CA LEU A 639 9.72 -26.15 -3.46
C LEU A 639 9.12 -26.67 -2.13
N SER A 640 9.78 -26.44 -0.99
CA SER A 640 9.27 -26.82 0.32
C SER A 640 8.07 -25.98 0.77
N LYS A 641 7.86 -24.79 0.18
CA LYS A 641 6.78 -23.84 0.51
C LYS A 641 5.62 -24.01 -0.47
N ARG A 642 4.65 -24.83 -0.09
CA ARG A 642 3.46 -25.17 -0.88
C ARG A 642 2.25 -24.44 -0.33
N TYR A 643 1.59 -23.63 -1.16
CA TYR A 643 0.64 -22.62 -0.72
C TYR A 643 -0.81 -23.05 -0.79
N PHE A 644 -1.56 -22.67 0.26
CA PHE A 644 -3.01 -22.67 0.32
C PHE A 644 -3.47 -21.22 0.51
N HIS A 645 -4.18 -20.68 -0.47
CA HIS A 645 -4.46 -19.22 -0.57
C HIS A 645 -5.82 -18.81 0.00
N GLU A 646 -6.27 -19.42 1.07
CA GLU A 646 -7.42 -18.96 1.85
C GLU A 646 -7.38 -19.63 3.24
N PRO A 647 -7.97 -19.02 4.28
CA PRO A 647 -8.05 -19.68 5.56
C PRO A 647 -9.09 -20.80 5.49
N ALA A 648 -8.64 -22.03 5.70
CA ALA A 648 -9.45 -23.22 5.84
C ALA A 648 -9.12 -23.93 7.17
N HIS A 649 -9.85 -24.98 7.50
CA HIS A 649 -9.46 -25.78 8.65
C HIS A 649 -8.05 -26.38 8.43
N PRO A 650 -7.08 -26.22 9.36
CA PRO A 650 -5.68 -26.60 9.13
C PRO A 650 -5.49 -28.05 8.67
N ALA A 651 -6.33 -28.99 9.10
CA ALA A 651 -6.28 -30.38 8.63
C ALA A 651 -6.61 -30.51 7.13
N ILE A 652 -7.48 -29.68 6.58
CA ILE A 652 -7.79 -29.64 5.13
C ILE A 652 -6.57 -29.15 4.36
N ILE A 653 -5.94 -28.07 4.82
CA ILE A 653 -4.73 -27.51 4.24
C ILE A 653 -3.62 -28.57 4.20
N LYS A 654 -3.42 -29.27 5.32
CA LYS A 654 -2.43 -30.35 5.43
C LYS A 654 -2.73 -31.50 4.49
N THR A 655 -4.01 -31.91 4.37
CA THR A 655 -4.44 -32.98 3.47
C THR A 655 -4.24 -32.59 1.98
N ALA A 656 -4.35 -31.32 1.66
CA ALA A 656 -4.02 -30.80 0.33
C ALA A 656 -2.51 -30.82 0.03
N GLY A 657 -1.65 -31.18 0.99
CA GLY A 657 -0.20 -31.22 0.83
C GLY A 657 0.49 -29.85 0.99
N ALA A 658 -0.25 -28.80 1.35
CA ALA A 658 0.29 -27.47 1.55
C ALA A 658 1.07 -27.36 2.87
N THR A 659 2.02 -26.45 2.92
CA THR A 659 2.87 -26.16 4.08
C THR A 659 2.71 -24.73 4.59
N VAL A 660 2.14 -23.84 3.76
CA VAL A 660 1.93 -22.42 4.08
C VAL A 660 0.48 -22.05 3.77
N VAL A 661 -0.16 -21.30 4.64
CA VAL A 661 -1.47 -20.70 4.40
C VAL A 661 -1.37 -19.19 4.30
N ASN A 662 -2.00 -18.62 3.27
CA ASN A 662 -2.24 -17.18 3.16
C ASN A 662 -3.62 -16.87 3.73
N ILE A 663 -3.66 -16.08 4.80
CA ILE A 663 -4.89 -15.63 5.44
C ILE A 663 -5.31 -14.33 4.75
N HIS A 664 -6.27 -14.44 3.85
CA HIS A 664 -6.80 -13.27 3.14
C HIS A 664 -7.65 -12.42 4.07
N HIS A 665 -7.65 -11.09 3.87
CA HIS A 665 -8.61 -10.20 4.52
C HIS A 665 -10.05 -10.51 4.03
N ALA A 666 -11.06 -9.94 4.66
CA ALA A 666 -12.46 -10.27 4.44
C ALA A 666 -12.81 -11.75 4.72
N THR A 667 -12.06 -12.39 5.60
CA THR A 667 -12.25 -13.77 6.07
C THR A 667 -12.39 -13.81 7.59
N ALA A 668 -12.88 -14.92 8.13
CA ALA A 668 -13.16 -15.04 9.56
C ALA A 668 -11.97 -14.72 10.49
N PRO A 669 -10.72 -15.16 10.22
CA PRO A 669 -9.58 -14.78 11.05
C PRO A 669 -9.14 -13.32 10.88
N ALA A 670 -9.36 -12.72 9.72
CA ALA A 670 -8.94 -11.36 9.37
C ALA A 670 -10.03 -10.64 8.55
N PRO A 671 -11.15 -10.22 9.19
CA PRO A 671 -12.29 -9.66 8.46
C PRO A 671 -12.02 -8.27 7.88
N TYR A 672 -11.10 -7.49 8.46
CA TYR A 672 -10.91 -6.10 8.11
C TYR A 672 -9.75 -5.90 7.13
N ILE A 673 -9.97 -5.02 6.14
CA ILE A 673 -8.98 -4.75 5.09
C ILE A 673 -7.78 -4.02 5.71
N ASN A 674 -6.60 -4.65 5.66
CA ASN A 674 -5.32 -4.12 6.12
C ASN A 674 -5.23 -3.66 7.59
N ASP A 675 -6.18 -4.02 8.42
CA ASP A 675 -6.08 -3.83 9.87
C ASP A 675 -6.42 -5.11 10.64
N PRO A 676 -5.61 -6.16 10.52
CA PRO A 676 -5.84 -7.42 11.25
C PRO A 676 -5.70 -7.28 12.76
N LEU A 677 -5.13 -6.17 13.26
CA LEU A 677 -5.06 -5.88 14.69
C LEU A 677 -6.44 -5.68 15.32
N LEU A 678 -7.44 -5.24 14.54
CA LEU A 678 -8.82 -5.14 15.03
C LEU A 678 -9.47 -6.50 15.34
N SER A 679 -8.87 -7.58 14.84
CA SER A 679 -9.31 -8.97 15.08
C SER A 679 -8.16 -9.87 15.56
N GLN A 680 -7.19 -9.28 16.28
CA GLN A 680 -5.94 -9.94 16.65
C GLN A 680 -6.14 -11.27 17.38
N ASP A 681 -7.12 -11.38 18.27
CA ASP A 681 -7.39 -12.60 19.03
C ASP A 681 -7.79 -13.76 18.11
N SER A 682 -8.72 -13.54 17.18
CA SER A 682 -9.15 -14.57 16.23
C SER A 682 -8.05 -14.94 15.25
N LEU A 683 -7.22 -13.98 14.84
CA LEU A 683 -6.05 -14.23 14.00
C LEU A 683 -5.02 -15.09 14.74
N LYS A 684 -4.63 -14.71 15.96
CA LYS A 684 -3.67 -15.45 16.79
C LYS A 684 -4.15 -16.87 17.10
N GLU A 685 -5.44 -17.05 17.37
CA GLU A 685 -6.03 -18.38 17.55
C GLU A 685 -5.91 -19.24 16.29
N TYR A 686 -6.21 -18.66 15.12
CA TYR A 686 -6.09 -19.37 13.85
C TYR A 686 -4.62 -19.73 13.53
N VAL A 687 -3.68 -18.80 13.70
CA VAL A 687 -2.25 -19.02 13.54
C VAL A 687 -1.77 -20.15 14.46
N ALA A 688 -2.15 -20.13 15.76
CA ALA A 688 -1.83 -21.20 16.70
C ALA A 688 -2.33 -22.56 16.24
N ARG A 689 -3.53 -22.64 15.65
CA ARG A 689 -4.06 -23.91 15.09
C ARG A 689 -3.22 -24.39 13.90
N CYS A 690 -2.75 -23.47 13.05
CA CYS A 690 -1.88 -23.79 11.94
C CYS A 690 -0.51 -24.30 12.42
N HIS A 691 0.11 -23.62 13.36
CA HIS A 691 1.40 -24.00 13.93
C HIS A 691 1.35 -25.40 14.59
N ARG A 692 0.26 -25.74 15.31
CA ARG A 692 0.08 -27.09 15.87
C ARG A 692 0.01 -28.20 14.80
N GLN A 693 -0.30 -27.88 13.56
CA GLN A 693 -0.27 -28.79 12.41
C GLN A 693 1.03 -28.74 11.62
N GLY A 694 2.01 -27.96 12.06
CA GLY A 694 3.27 -27.72 11.34
C GLY A 694 3.07 -26.94 10.05
N LEU A 695 2.05 -26.09 9.98
CA LEU A 695 1.83 -25.14 8.88
C LEU A 695 2.37 -23.77 9.28
N ARG A 696 2.95 -23.06 8.32
CA ARG A 696 3.22 -21.64 8.46
C ARG A 696 1.98 -20.84 8.09
N ALA A 697 1.78 -19.71 8.75
CA ALA A 697 0.62 -18.85 8.54
C ALA A 697 1.05 -17.40 8.30
N LYS A 698 0.65 -16.86 7.18
CA LYS A 698 0.93 -15.47 6.83
C LYS A 698 -0.34 -14.74 6.41
N ILE A 699 -0.34 -13.43 6.53
CA ILE A 699 -1.49 -12.59 6.18
C ILE A 699 -1.34 -11.99 4.80
N TYR A 700 -2.46 -11.82 4.13
CA TYR A 700 -2.61 -10.94 2.98
C TYR A 700 -2.62 -9.49 3.47
N ASN A 701 -1.84 -8.63 2.85
CA ASN A 701 -1.75 -7.23 3.24
C ASN A 701 -1.41 -6.34 2.03
N THR A 702 -2.13 -5.23 1.91
CA THR A 702 -1.85 -4.19 0.92
C THR A 702 -1.61 -2.89 1.66
N VAL A 703 -0.46 -2.37 1.74
CA VAL A 703 -0.14 -1.13 2.50
C VAL A 703 -0.90 0.09 2.01
N ARG A 704 -1.44 0.02 0.80
CA ARG A 704 -2.06 1.12 0.04
C ARG A 704 -3.44 1.56 0.51
N GLU A 705 -4.02 0.87 1.49
CA GLU A 705 -5.42 1.12 1.90
C GLU A 705 -5.66 0.73 3.36
N LEU A 706 -6.64 1.34 3.99
CA LEU A 706 -7.04 1.07 5.37
C LEU A 706 -8.55 0.94 5.46
N THR A 707 -9.02 -0.05 6.21
CA THR A 707 -10.44 -0.28 6.51
C THR A 707 -11.10 0.93 7.16
N PHE A 708 -12.35 1.20 6.80
CA PHE A 708 -13.16 2.22 7.49
C PHE A 708 -13.57 1.81 8.92
N HIS A 709 -13.27 0.58 9.33
CA HIS A 709 -13.46 0.12 10.71
C HIS A 709 -12.37 0.60 11.68
N SER A 710 -11.23 1.08 11.16
CA SER A 710 -10.16 1.60 12.01
C SER A 710 -10.62 2.84 12.76
N PRO A 711 -10.53 2.89 14.10
CA PRO A 711 -10.86 4.09 14.87
C PRO A 711 -9.99 5.30 14.51
N GLU A 712 -8.78 5.05 14.01
CA GLU A 712 -7.85 6.09 13.58
C GLU A 712 -8.22 6.70 12.22
N LEU A 713 -9.18 6.13 11.48
CA LEU A 713 -9.54 6.63 10.14
C LEU A 713 -9.84 8.14 10.15
N LEU A 714 -10.73 8.59 11.03
CA LEU A 714 -11.11 10.00 11.10
C LEU A 714 -9.96 10.90 11.54
N PRO A 715 -9.18 10.59 12.59
CA PRO A 715 -7.96 11.30 12.91
C PRO A 715 -6.95 11.39 11.77
N LEU A 716 -6.70 10.28 11.08
CA LEU A 716 -5.74 10.24 9.98
C LEU A 716 -6.18 11.07 8.76
N LEU A 717 -7.49 11.20 8.52
CA LEU A 717 -8.05 12.11 7.50
C LEU A 717 -7.80 13.59 7.81
N GLN A 718 -7.54 13.96 9.07
CA GLN A 718 -7.26 15.33 9.50
C GLN A 718 -5.79 15.76 9.31
N LEU A 719 -4.92 14.91 8.77
CA LEU A 719 -3.48 15.13 8.60
C LEU A 719 -3.09 15.73 7.22
N ASP A 720 -3.95 16.57 6.61
CA ASP A 720 -3.67 17.29 5.35
C ASP A 720 -3.22 16.37 4.19
N HIS A 721 -3.92 15.26 4.01
CA HIS A 721 -3.61 14.25 2.99
C HIS A 721 -2.20 13.64 3.08
N GLU A 722 -1.56 13.74 4.24
CA GLU A 722 -0.30 13.07 4.48
C GLU A 722 -0.47 11.55 4.41
N ILE A 723 -1.54 11.03 5.05
CA ILE A 723 -1.78 9.60 5.19
C ILE A 723 -2.75 9.08 4.13
N PHE A 724 -3.82 9.81 3.83
CA PHE A 724 -4.79 9.42 2.82
C PHE A 724 -4.72 10.29 1.57
N SER A 725 -4.87 9.65 0.41
CA SER A 725 -4.91 10.34 -0.88
C SER A 725 -6.13 11.26 -0.96
N ASP A 726 -5.91 12.51 -1.39
CA ASP A 726 -6.99 13.44 -1.67
C ASP A 726 -7.87 12.96 -2.83
N GLY A 727 -9.18 13.12 -2.70
CA GLY A 727 -10.12 12.70 -3.72
C GLY A 727 -11.56 13.13 -3.44
N PRO A 728 -12.48 12.75 -4.33
CA PRO A 728 -13.87 13.21 -4.29
C PRO A 728 -14.68 12.64 -3.12
N GLY A 729 -14.15 11.63 -2.42
CA GLY A 729 -14.92 10.86 -1.45
C GLY A 729 -15.82 9.82 -2.13
N ALA A 730 -17.04 9.64 -1.63
CA ALA A 730 -18.01 8.62 -2.04
C ALA A 730 -17.60 7.17 -1.64
N GLY A 731 -17.89 6.17 -2.45
CA GLY A 731 -17.70 4.77 -2.06
C GLY A 731 -18.92 4.23 -1.31
N HIS A 732 -18.69 3.70 -0.10
CA HIS A 732 -19.76 3.21 0.75
C HIS A 732 -20.50 4.36 1.44
N ILE A 733 -21.79 4.18 1.73
CA ILE A 733 -22.62 5.23 2.33
C ILE A 733 -22.09 5.69 3.69
N TRP A 734 -21.57 4.78 4.49
CA TRP A 734 -21.00 5.14 5.80
C TRP A 734 -19.88 6.19 5.66
N LEU A 735 -18.97 6.00 4.69
CA LEU A 735 -17.88 6.97 4.44
C LEU A 735 -18.44 8.34 4.06
N GLN A 736 -19.49 8.37 3.23
CA GLN A 736 -20.13 9.62 2.83
C GLN A 736 -20.80 10.34 4.00
N GLU A 737 -21.42 9.58 4.91
CA GLU A 737 -22.13 10.13 6.08
C GLU A 737 -21.18 10.58 7.19
N HIS A 738 -20.08 9.88 7.42
CA HIS A 738 -19.18 10.12 8.56
C HIS A 738 -17.85 10.77 8.21
N ALA A 739 -17.33 10.56 7.00
CA ALA A 739 -16.06 11.12 6.55
C ALA A 739 -16.20 12.23 5.50
N GLY A 740 -17.34 12.30 4.82
CA GLY A 740 -17.64 13.37 3.85
C GLY A 740 -16.87 13.21 2.53
N SER A 741 -15.79 13.98 2.34
CA SER A 741 -14.95 13.99 1.14
C SER A 741 -13.48 14.20 1.52
N GLY A 742 -12.57 14.28 0.54
CA GLY A 742 -11.13 14.45 0.80
C GLY A 742 -10.41 13.11 0.95
N TYR A 743 -10.94 12.06 0.33
CA TYR A 743 -10.33 10.72 0.27
C TYR A 743 -10.69 10.02 -1.04
N VAL A 744 -9.95 8.97 -1.35
CA VAL A 744 -10.27 8.02 -2.44
C VAL A 744 -10.74 6.72 -1.82
N SER A 745 -11.96 6.27 -2.16
CA SER A 745 -12.46 4.95 -1.73
C SER A 745 -11.78 3.83 -2.52
N ALA A 746 -11.41 2.76 -1.83
CA ALA A 746 -10.77 1.58 -2.41
C ALA A 746 -11.75 0.39 -2.50
N TRP A 747 -11.22 -0.82 -2.35
CA TRP A 747 -11.97 -2.05 -2.50
C TRP A 747 -13.02 -2.25 -1.39
N PHE A 748 -14.20 -2.74 -1.79
CA PHE A 748 -15.30 -3.09 -0.92
C PHE A 748 -15.48 -4.61 -0.84
N ALA A 749 -15.55 -5.14 0.35
CA ALA A 749 -15.81 -6.53 0.67
C ALA A 749 -17.25 -6.71 1.17
N PRO A 750 -18.23 -7.06 0.31
CA PRO A 750 -19.64 -7.10 0.69
C PRO A 750 -19.95 -8.18 1.74
N ASN A 751 -19.20 -9.27 1.79
CA ASN A 751 -19.40 -10.37 2.74
C ASN A 751 -19.12 -10.02 4.20
N VAL A 752 -18.37 -8.96 4.45
CA VAL A 752 -18.02 -8.43 5.78
C VAL A 752 -18.41 -6.97 5.96
N GLU A 753 -19.07 -6.37 4.97
CA GLU A 753 -19.42 -4.94 4.94
C GLU A 753 -18.22 -4.04 5.26
N ASP A 754 -17.08 -4.29 4.62
CA ASP A 754 -15.87 -3.50 4.81
C ASP A 754 -15.47 -2.79 3.52
N ILE A 755 -15.08 -1.53 3.63
CA ILE A 755 -14.51 -0.75 2.55
C ILE A 755 -13.24 -0.07 3.04
N ALA A 756 -12.25 0.01 2.16
CA ALA A 756 -11.01 0.69 2.46
C ALA A 756 -10.93 2.09 1.85
N VAL A 757 -10.02 2.88 2.39
CA VAL A 757 -9.62 4.20 1.91
C VAL A 757 -8.15 4.14 1.50
N VAL A 758 -7.83 4.74 0.35
CA VAL A 758 -6.48 4.72 -0.23
C VAL A 758 -5.52 5.56 0.60
N THR A 759 -4.44 4.93 1.06
CA THR A 759 -3.34 5.61 1.75
C THR A 759 -2.35 6.19 0.75
N THR A 760 -1.61 7.21 1.17
CA THR A 760 -0.41 7.68 0.46
C THR A 760 0.74 6.72 0.76
N GLY A 761 1.69 6.61 -0.15
CA GLY A 761 2.97 6.02 0.19
C GLY A 761 4.00 7.12 0.51
N GLU A 762 5.20 6.72 0.88
CA GLU A 762 6.30 7.65 1.22
C GLU A 762 5.90 8.71 2.27
N SER A 763 5.14 8.28 3.27
CA SER A 763 4.66 9.08 4.39
C SER A 763 4.89 8.37 5.72
N ARG A 764 4.54 9.01 6.83
CA ARG A 764 4.59 8.38 8.17
C ARG A 764 3.65 7.18 8.31
N TRP A 765 2.77 6.95 7.34
CA TRP A 765 2.03 5.70 7.24
C TRP A 765 2.94 4.46 7.22
N GLU A 766 4.14 4.57 6.64
CA GLU A 766 5.14 3.50 6.67
C GLU A 766 5.58 3.16 8.11
N ASN A 767 5.75 4.17 8.97
CA ASN A 767 6.07 3.96 10.38
C ASN A 767 4.96 3.20 11.12
N PHE A 768 3.72 3.64 10.93
CA PHE A 768 2.54 2.97 11.48
C PHE A 768 2.44 1.53 11.01
N TYR A 769 2.63 1.30 9.72
CA TYR A 769 2.57 -0.02 9.10
C TYR A 769 3.64 -0.98 9.62
N VAL A 770 4.90 -0.54 9.67
CA VAL A 770 6.01 -1.36 10.18
C VAL A 770 5.81 -1.72 11.64
N ARG A 771 5.32 -0.76 12.46
CA ARG A 771 5.00 -1.02 13.87
C ARG A 771 3.83 -2.00 14.02
N SER A 772 2.81 -1.89 13.16
CA SER A 772 1.69 -2.85 13.11
C SER A 772 2.17 -4.27 12.80
N LEU A 773 3.08 -4.43 11.83
CA LEU A 773 3.65 -5.74 11.50
C LEU A 773 4.48 -6.32 12.66
N GLN A 774 5.22 -5.49 13.39
CA GLN A 774 5.92 -5.94 14.59
C GLN A 774 4.94 -6.54 15.60
N GLU A 775 3.83 -5.87 15.87
CA GLU A 775 2.81 -6.33 16.80
C GLU A 775 2.17 -7.66 16.38
N LEU A 776 1.95 -7.84 15.07
CA LEU A 776 1.37 -9.05 14.50
C LEU A 776 2.35 -10.23 14.48
N ALA A 777 3.65 -9.97 14.33
CA ALA A 777 4.67 -11.00 14.19
C ALA A 777 5.27 -11.47 15.52
N THR A 778 5.20 -10.62 16.56
CA THR A 778 5.80 -10.89 17.87
C THR A 778 4.96 -11.89 18.69
N GLY A 779 5.64 -12.67 19.54
CA GLY A 779 5.04 -13.65 20.44
C GLY A 779 4.82 -15.02 19.79
N GLU A 780 4.46 -16.02 20.62
CA GLU A 780 4.37 -17.44 20.22
C GLU A 780 3.46 -17.70 19.02
N ASN A 781 2.36 -16.97 18.92
CA ASN A 781 1.37 -17.11 17.86
C ASN A 781 1.42 -15.97 16.83
N GLY A 782 2.62 -15.37 16.66
CA GLY A 782 2.84 -14.36 15.64
C GLY A 782 2.80 -14.93 14.22
N ILE A 783 2.47 -14.07 13.25
CA ILE A 783 2.46 -14.45 11.83
C ILE A 783 3.86 -14.80 11.34
N ASP A 784 3.93 -15.69 10.35
CA ASP A 784 5.21 -16.15 9.76
C ASP A 784 5.61 -15.35 8.52
N GLY A 785 4.85 -14.35 8.12
CA GLY A 785 5.14 -13.54 6.96
C GLY A 785 3.93 -12.81 6.43
N ILE A 786 4.10 -12.23 5.26
CA ILE A 786 3.07 -11.44 4.57
C ILE A 786 3.00 -11.79 3.09
N TYR A 787 1.81 -11.64 2.54
CA TYR A 787 1.53 -11.68 1.10
C TYR A 787 1.09 -10.27 0.69
N LEU A 788 1.95 -9.55 -0.01
CA LEU A 788 1.70 -8.19 -0.47
C LEU A 788 0.96 -8.21 -1.81
N ASP A 789 -0.21 -7.61 -1.84
CA ASP A 789 -0.94 -7.38 -3.09
C ASP A 789 -0.68 -5.95 -3.55
N ASP A 790 0.22 -5.81 -4.48
CA ASP A 790 0.90 -4.58 -4.87
C ASP A 790 1.66 -3.90 -3.71
N VAL A 791 2.75 -3.25 -4.01
CA VAL A 791 3.53 -2.48 -3.04
C VAL A 791 3.16 -1.00 -3.14
N ALA A 792 3.02 -0.34 -1.99
CA ALA A 792 2.72 1.08 -1.90
C ALA A 792 3.75 1.84 -1.05
N TYR A 793 5.00 1.40 -1.05
CA TYR A 793 6.11 2.03 -0.33
C TYR A 793 7.44 1.76 -1.04
N ASP A 794 8.46 2.51 -0.64
CA ASP A 794 9.78 2.41 -1.24
C ASP A 794 10.64 1.25 -0.67
N ARG A 795 11.86 1.15 -1.17
CA ARG A 795 12.85 0.17 -0.74
C ARG A 795 13.19 0.28 0.75
N HIS A 796 13.20 1.49 1.31
CA HIS A 796 13.53 1.71 2.72
C HIS A 796 12.48 1.11 3.65
N ALA A 797 11.21 1.34 3.37
CA ALA A 797 10.13 0.71 4.11
C ALA A 797 10.15 -0.82 3.99
N MET A 798 10.45 -1.35 2.78
CA MET A 798 10.56 -2.80 2.57
C MET A 798 11.69 -3.44 3.40
N LEU A 799 12.84 -2.78 3.52
CA LEU A 799 13.93 -3.21 4.40
C LEU A 799 13.48 -3.27 5.86
N ARG A 800 12.74 -2.26 6.34
CA ARG A 800 12.20 -2.23 7.70
C ARG A 800 11.20 -3.36 7.95
N VAL A 801 10.31 -3.62 6.99
CA VAL A 801 9.39 -4.76 7.01
C VAL A 801 10.15 -6.08 7.14
N ARG A 802 11.19 -6.28 6.32
CA ARG A 802 12.04 -7.48 6.39
C ARG A 802 12.67 -7.64 7.76
N LYS A 803 13.27 -6.57 8.31
CA LYS A 803 13.92 -6.59 9.63
C LYS A 803 12.96 -7.00 10.75
N VAL A 804 11.78 -6.39 10.78
CA VAL A 804 10.77 -6.67 11.81
C VAL A 804 10.36 -8.15 11.78
N LEU A 805 10.02 -8.66 10.60
CA LEU A 805 9.58 -10.04 10.44
C LEU A 805 10.71 -11.04 10.71
N GLU A 806 11.95 -10.73 10.29
CA GLU A 806 13.12 -11.58 10.53
C GLU A 806 13.44 -11.67 12.04
N ARG A 807 13.44 -10.54 12.75
CA ARG A 807 13.63 -10.49 14.20
C ARG A 807 12.58 -11.31 14.95
N ALA A 808 11.33 -11.18 14.57
CA ALA A 808 10.25 -11.95 15.17
C ALA A 808 10.40 -13.47 14.90
N CYS A 809 10.85 -13.87 13.71
CA CYS A 809 11.16 -15.27 13.40
C CYS A 809 12.32 -15.79 14.24
N VAL A 810 13.41 -15.03 14.38
CA VAL A 810 14.57 -15.38 15.22
C VAL A 810 14.16 -15.53 16.67
N GLU A 811 13.36 -14.61 17.21
CA GLU A 811 12.86 -14.67 18.58
C GLU A 811 12.05 -15.93 18.85
N ARG A 812 11.22 -16.35 17.89
CA ARG A 812 10.43 -17.58 17.97
C ARG A 812 11.22 -18.86 17.65
N GLY A 813 12.47 -18.74 17.20
CA GLY A 813 13.30 -19.89 16.81
C GLY A 813 12.80 -20.63 15.57
N VAL A 814 12.15 -19.92 14.64
CA VAL A 814 11.67 -20.45 13.36
C VAL A 814 12.53 -19.93 12.21
N ASP A 815 12.49 -20.63 11.06
CA ASP A 815 13.12 -20.16 9.82
C ASP A 815 12.63 -18.75 9.46
N GLY A 816 13.41 -17.99 8.70
CA GLY A 816 13.12 -16.63 8.31
C GLY A 816 11.69 -16.42 7.77
N PRO A 817 11.24 -15.17 7.66
CA PRO A 817 9.87 -14.86 7.23
C PRO A 817 9.61 -15.28 5.78
N GLU A 818 8.33 -15.38 5.42
CA GLU A 818 7.87 -15.58 4.05
C GLU A 818 7.25 -14.27 3.55
N ILE A 819 7.98 -13.52 2.73
CA ILE A 819 7.49 -12.26 2.14
C ILE A 819 7.24 -12.49 0.66
N ASP A 820 5.98 -12.47 0.28
CA ASP A 820 5.54 -12.63 -1.10
C ASP A 820 5.10 -11.30 -1.69
N LEU A 821 5.45 -11.08 -2.94
CA LEU A 821 4.98 -9.94 -3.73
C LEU A 821 4.06 -10.44 -4.84
N HIS A 822 2.83 -9.98 -4.81
CA HIS A 822 1.82 -10.18 -5.83
C HIS A 822 1.57 -8.89 -6.61
N SER A 823 1.41 -9.00 -7.91
CA SER A 823 0.89 -7.96 -8.79
C SER A 823 0.53 -8.54 -10.14
N ALA A 824 -0.29 -7.83 -10.91
CA ALA A 824 -0.47 -8.12 -12.32
C ALA A 824 0.85 -7.92 -13.07
N ASN A 825 1.17 -8.83 -13.99
CA ASN A 825 2.34 -8.68 -14.85
C ASN A 825 1.95 -8.74 -16.31
N GLN A 826 1.12 -7.77 -16.74
CA GLN A 826 0.74 -7.59 -18.14
C GLN A 826 1.40 -6.34 -18.70
N PHE A 827 2.13 -6.51 -19.77
CA PHE A 827 2.69 -5.39 -20.53
C PHE A 827 1.60 -4.79 -21.42
N THR A 828 0.80 -3.88 -20.86
CA THR A 828 -0.38 -3.29 -21.51
C THR A 828 -0.37 -1.77 -21.47
N ALA A 829 -1.18 -1.16 -22.33
CA ALA A 829 -1.41 0.29 -22.29
C ALA A 829 -2.11 0.74 -20.99
N HIS A 830 -2.89 -0.15 -20.36
CA HIS A 830 -3.53 0.13 -19.07
C HIS A 830 -2.50 0.38 -17.97
N ASP A 831 -1.43 -0.42 -17.95
CA ASP A 831 -0.36 -0.34 -16.94
C ASP A 831 0.81 0.55 -17.41
N GLY A 832 0.60 1.33 -18.46
CA GLY A 832 1.60 2.26 -19.01
C GLY A 832 2.80 1.58 -19.63
N TYR A 833 2.67 0.34 -20.13
CA TYR A 833 3.76 -0.47 -20.69
C TYR A 833 4.94 -0.66 -19.72
N ALA A 834 4.64 -0.74 -18.42
CA ALA A 834 5.59 -1.13 -17.38
C ALA A 834 5.21 -2.49 -16.82
N SER A 835 6.20 -3.33 -16.56
CA SER A 835 5.98 -4.58 -15.85
C SER A 835 6.13 -4.38 -14.34
N SER A 836 5.45 -5.22 -13.56
CA SER A 836 5.58 -5.23 -12.11
C SER A 836 7.00 -5.60 -11.66
N ALA A 837 7.69 -6.51 -12.36
CA ALA A 837 9.07 -6.86 -12.05
C ALA A 837 10.01 -5.65 -12.17
N ASN A 838 9.83 -4.81 -13.20
CA ASN A 838 10.62 -3.59 -13.35
C ASN A 838 10.21 -2.50 -12.34
N LEU A 839 8.90 -2.35 -12.11
CA LEU A 839 8.33 -1.33 -11.21
C LEU A 839 8.79 -1.56 -9.77
N TYR A 840 8.77 -2.81 -9.31
CA TYR A 840 9.09 -3.19 -7.92
C TYR A 840 10.52 -3.71 -7.74
N MET A 841 11.43 -3.50 -8.71
CA MET A 841 12.77 -4.08 -8.64
C MET A 841 13.55 -3.65 -7.39
N GLU A 842 13.35 -2.45 -6.90
CA GLU A 842 14.02 -1.95 -5.70
C GLU A 842 13.58 -2.64 -4.40
N GLN A 843 12.40 -3.29 -4.37
CA GLN A 843 11.89 -4.06 -3.24
C GLN A 843 12.33 -5.53 -3.29
N LEU A 844 12.68 -6.06 -4.46
CA LEU A 844 13.00 -7.47 -4.67
C LEU A 844 14.13 -8.03 -3.77
N PRO A 845 15.15 -7.27 -3.36
CA PRO A 845 16.15 -7.76 -2.42
C PRO A 845 15.56 -8.36 -1.14
N TYR A 846 14.43 -7.84 -0.68
CA TYR A 846 13.80 -8.17 0.60
C TYR A 846 12.57 -9.08 0.48
N VAL A 847 12.22 -9.48 -0.74
CA VAL A 847 11.13 -10.41 -1.07
C VAL A 847 11.66 -11.84 -1.17
N ASP A 848 10.85 -12.84 -0.83
CA ASP A 848 11.21 -14.25 -0.93
C ASP A 848 10.59 -14.93 -2.15
N ARG A 849 9.42 -14.46 -2.62
CA ARG A 849 8.67 -15.09 -3.71
C ARG A 849 7.86 -14.08 -4.51
N LEU A 850 7.71 -14.35 -5.82
CA LEU A 850 6.93 -13.54 -6.74
C LEU A 850 5.65 -14.27 -7.19
N TRP A 851 4.56 -13.52 -7.24
CA TRP A 851 3.25 -13.92 -7.78
C TRP A 851 2.83 -12.90 -8.85
N LEU A 852 3.67 -12.74 -9.86
CA LEU A 852 3.50 -11.76 -10.93
C LEU A 852 2.84 -12.40 -12.17
N GLY A 853 1.62 -12.90 -12.03
CA GLY A 853 0.99 -13.66 -13.11
C GLY A 853 -0.51 -13.46 -13.22
N GLU A 854 -1.07 -12.43 -12.61
CA GLU A 854 -2.48 -12.11 -12.74
C GLU A 854 -2.80 -11.71 -14.18
N TYR A 855 -3.82 -12.34 -14.77
CA TYR A 855 -4.21 -12.21 -16.19
C TYR A 855 -3.11 -12.58 -17.21
N PHE A 856 -2.05 -13.27 -16.77
CA PHE A 856 -0.95 -13.65 -17.63
C PHE A 856 -1.32 -14.83 -18.57
N ASP A 857 -0.90 -14.75 -19.83
CA ASP A 857 -1.09 -15.82 -20.79
C ASP A 857 0.08 -16.81 -20.73
N TYR A 858 -0.11 -17.86 -19.92
CA TYR A 858 0.90 -18.90 -19.72
C TYR A 858 1.12 -19.81 -20.96
N ASP A 859 0.19 -19.81 -21.91
CA ASP A 859 0.21 -20.72 -23.04
C ASP A 859 0.87 -20.14 -24.30
N THR A 860 0.82 -18.83 -24.48
CA THR A 860 1.33 -18.18 -25.70
C THR A 860 2.57 -17.32 -25.49
N THR A 861 2.92 -16.98 -24.25
CA THR A 861 4.04 -16.08 -23.94
C THR A 861 5.39 -16.77 -24.11
N ASP A 862 6.37 -16.04 -24.67
CA ASP A 862 7.73 -16.50 -24.94
C ASP A 862 8.51 -16.92 -23.69
N PRO A 863 9.44 -17.88 -23.76
CA PRO A 863 10.21 -18.36 -22.61
C PRO A 863 11.13 -17.28 -22.01
N ASP A 864 11.65 -16.36 -22.81
CA ASP A 864 12.50 -15.26 -22.31
C ASP A 864 11.68 -14.29 -21.46
N TYR A 865 10.38 -14.07 -21.79
CA TYR A 865 9.48 -13.28 -20.96
C TYR A 865 9.16 -13.99 -19.63
N TRP A 866 8.93 -15.30 -19.68
CA TRP A 866 8.80 -16.10 -18.45
C TRP A 866 10.05 -15.97 -17.55
N LEU A 867 11.25 -16.07 -18.15
CA LEU A 867 12.51 -16.00 -17.42
C LEU A 867 12.71 -14.63 -16.75
N VAL A 868 12.42 -13.54 -17.46
CA VAL A 868 12.68 -12.17 -16.96
C VAL A 868 11.55 -11.65 -16.08
N GLU A 869 10.29 -11.80 -16.54
CA GLU A 869 9.15 -11.10 -15.90
C GLU A 869 8.48 -11.91 -14.78
N LEU A 870 8.41 -13.26 -14.94
CA LEU A 870 7.65 -14.10 -14.00
C LEU A 870 8.53 -14.87 -13.02
N SER A 871 9.63 -15.46 -13.51
CA SER A 871 10.42 -16.35 -12.67
C SER A 871 11.19 -15.64 -11.56
N GLY A 872 11.60 -14.39 -11.79
CA GLY A 872 12.46 -13.66 -10.86
C GLY A 872 13.90 -14.15 -10.79
N ILE A 873 14.27 -15.20 -11.52
CA ILE A 873 15.60 -15.83 -11.44
C ILE A 873 16.74 -14.85 -11.71
N PRO A 874 16.70 -13.96 -12.71
CA PRO A 874 17.75 -12.96 -12.94
C PRO A 874 17.91 -11.94 -11.81
N PHE A 875 16.96 -11.91 -10.88
CA PHE A 875 16.96 -11.02 -9.72
C PHE A 875 17.29 -11.75 -8.41
N GLY A 876 17.51 -13.08 -8.45
CA GLY A 876 17.78 -13.90 -7.26
C GLY A 876 16.52 -14.29 -6.51
N LEU A 877 15.42 -14.48 -7.21
CA LEU A 877 14.11 -14.89 -6.69
C LEU A 877 13.55 -16.04 -7.49
N MET A 878 12.47 -16.64 -7.01
CA MET A 878 11.67 -17.61 -7.73
C MET A 878 10.20 -17.22 -7.67
N GLY A 879 9.54 -17.24 -8.82
CA GLY A 879 8.13 -16.94 -9.00
C GLY A 879 7.23 -18.17 -8.91
N GLU A 880 5.93 -17.89 -8.90
CA GLU A 880 4.87 -18.90 -8.97
C GLU A 880 3.80 -18.49 -9.98
N MET A 881 3.05 -19.47 -10.48
CA MET A 881 1.91 -19.21 -11.35
C MET A 881 0.65 -18.88 -10.53
N LEU A 882 -0.09 -17.89 -10.97
CA LEU A 882 -1.20 -17.35 -10.18
C LEU A 882 -2.55 -17.92 -10.61
N GLU A 883 -3.03 -17.59 -11.80
CA GLU A 883 -4.41 -17.84 -12.21
C GLU A 883 -4.56 -19.12 -13.05
N GLY A 884 -5.76 -19.72 -12.92
CA GLY A 884 -6.17 -20.88 -13.73
C GLY A 884 -5.27 -22.10 -13.58
N GLY A 885 -4.37 -22.08 -12.57
CA GLY A 885 -3.35 -23.12 -12.40
C GLY A 885 -2.16 -23.00 -13.34
N GLY A 886 -2.12 -21.97 -14.16
CA GLY A 886 -1.04 -21.72 -15.11
C GLY A 886 -0.85 -22.86 -16.10
N ASN A 887 0.39 -23.02 -16.56
CA ASN A 887 0.83 -24.16 -17.36
C ASN A 887 1.87 -24.96 -16.56
N PRO A 888 1.50 -26.11 -15.95
CA PRO A 888 2.39 -26.82 -15.03
C PRO A 888 3.66 -27.34 -15.70
N TRP A 889 3.62 -27.61 -17.01
CA TRP A 889 4.78 -28.08 -17.77
C TRP A 889 5.80 -26.95 -17.95
N ARG A 890 5.35 -25.78 -18.43
CA ARG A 890 6.18 -24.59 -18.59
C ARG A 890 6.65 -24.07 -17.25
N GLY A 891 5.77 -24.07 -16.24
CA GLY A 891 6.11 -23.65 -14.89
C GLY A 891 7.29 -24.44 -14.31
N MET A 892 7.29 -25.77 -14.46
CA MET A 892 8.36 -26.63 -13.92
C MET A 892 9.74 -26.39 -14.56
N VAL A 893 9.82 -25.84 -15.74
CA VAL A 893 11.08 -25.42 -16.36
C VAL A 893 11.74 -24.28 -15.57
N PHE A 894 10.92 -23.50 -14.84
CA PHE A 894 11.38 -22.41 -13.97
C PHE A 894 11.21 -22.74 -12.47
N GLY A 895 10.82 -23.96 -12.12
CA GLY A 895 10.53 -24.35 -10.73
C GLY A 895 9.24 -23.75 -10.15
N MET A 896 8.32 -23.31 -11.02
CA MET A 896 7.07 -22.65 -10.63
C MET A 896 5.91 -23.64 -10.56
N THR A 897 5.00 -23.42 -9.62
CA THR A 897 3.71 -24.12 -9.51
C THR A 897 2.56 -23.14 -9.27
N GLY A 898 1.35 -23.68 -9.16
CA GLY A 898 0.19 -22.93 -8.74
C GLY A 898 -0.09 -23.07 -7.24
N ARG A 899 -1.18 -22.47 -6.76
CA ARG A 899 -1.61 -22.48 -5.36
C ARG A 899 -2.94 -23.22 -5.17
N ALA A 900 -3.05 -23.99 -4.07
CA ALA A 900 -4.32 -24.57 -3.67
C ALA A 900 -5.20 -23.49 -2.97
N PRO A 901 -6.55 -23.62 -2.94
CA PRO A 901 -7.32 -24.74 -3.50
C PRO A 901 -7.71 -24.59 -4.97
N ALA A 902 -7.32 -23.49 -5.64
CA ALA A 902 -7.69 -23.22 -7.03
C ALA A 902 -7.24 -24.33 -7.98
N VAL A 903 -6.10 -24.97 -7.65
CA VAL A 903 -5.53 -26.08 -8.42
C VAL A 903 -5.19 -27.24 -7.49
N ASP A 904 -5.46 -28.46 -7.93
CA ASP A 904 -4.99 -29.67 -7.22
C ASP A 904 -3.53 -29.96 -7.61
N ASN A 905 -2.60 -29.45 -6.84
CA ASN A 905 -1.16 -29.65 -7.02
C ASN A 905 -0.64 -30.92 -6.31
N ARG A 906 -1.47 -31.70 -5.59
CA ARG A 906 -1.02 -32.87 -4.83
C ARG A 906 -0.21 -33.86 -5.66
N PRO A 907 -0.63 -34.25 -6.90
CA PRO A 907 0.16 -35.19 -7.67
C PRO A 907 1.57 -34.69 -7.99
N LEU A 908 1.73 -33.39 -8.22
CA LEU A 908 3.02 -32.78 -8.49
C LEU A 908 3.87 -32.68 -7.23
N TRP A 909 3.30 -32.25 -6.12
CA TRP A 909 3.98 -32.17 -4.82
C TRP A 909 4.40 -33.56 -4.29
N GLU A 910 3.59 -34.59 -4.50
CA GLU A 910 3.93 -36.00 -4.19
C GLU A 910 5.06 -36.50 -5.08
N PHE A 911 5.07 -36.12 -6.37
CA PHE A 911 6.15 -36.43 -7.29
C PHE A 911 7.47 -35.76 -6.83
N TRP A 912 7.44 -34.50 -6.37
CA TRP A 912 8.62 -33.83 -5.84
C TRP A 912 9.19 -34.56 -4.62
N ALA A 913 8.33 -34.86 -3.66
CA ALA A 913 8.72 -35.59 -2.46
C ALA A 913 9.29 -36.98 -2.78
N ALA A 914 8.68 -37.72 -3.72
CA ALA A 914 9.12 -39.03 -4.12
C ALA A 914 10.51 -39.04 -4.83
N ASN A 915 10.86 -37.93 -5.47
CA ASN A 915 12.13 -37.76 -6.19
C ASN A 915 13.12 -36.82 -5.48
N ASP A 916 12.80 -36.38 -4.25
CA ASP A 916 13.65 -35.55 -3.39
C ASP A 916 14.09 -34.22 -4.03
N LEU A 917 13.17 -33.58 -4.74
CA LEU A 917 13.47 -32.31 -5.43
C LEU A 917 13.77 -31.15 -4.48
N GLU A 918 13.36 -31.23 -3.22
CA GLU A 918 13.68 -30.24 -2.20
C GLU A 918 15.19 -30.18 -1.87
N HIS A 919 15.92 -31.25 -2.16
CA HIS A 919 17.37 -31.33 -2.00
C HIS A 919 18.13 -31.37 -3.32
N ALA A 920 17.43 -31.28 -4.45
CA ALA A 920 18.04 -31.33 -5.77
C ALA A 920 18.73 -30.00 -6.16
N GLN A 921 19.80 -30.11 -6.91
CA GLN A 921 20.42 -28.98 -7.58
C GLN A 921 19.65 -28.69 -8.89
N MET A 922 19.07 -27.50 -8.97
CA MET A 922 18.42 -27.01 -10.21
C MET A 922 19.48 -26.47 -11.18
N ILE A 923 19.45 -26.93 -12.42
CA ILE A 923 20.27 -26.43 -13.53
C ILE A 923 19.31 -26.08 -14.68
N GLY A 924 19.08 -24.79 -14.89
CA GLY A 924 18.12 -24.29 -15.87
C GLY A 924 18.61 -24.45 -17.31
N PHE A 925 17.67 -24.42 -18.25
CA PHE A 925 17.97 -24.46 -19.69
C PHE A 925 18.88 -23.32 -20.17
N TRP A 926 18.91 -22.23 -19.45
CA TRP A 926 19.75 -21.06 -19.71
C TRP A 926 21.20 -21.24 -19.28
N ASP A 927 21.51 -22.27 -18.48
CA ASP A 927 22.86 -22.56 -18.05
C ASP A 927 23.66 -23.17 -19.19
N PRO A 928 24.82 -22.61 -19.59
CA PRO A 928 25.68 -23.22 -20.59
C PRO A 928 26.18 -24.63 -20.23
N GLN A 929 26.18 -24.97 -18.96
CA GLN A 929 26.59 -26.28 -18.45
C GLN A 929 25.40 -27.22 -18.18
N ALA A 930 24.18 -26.89 -18.69
CA ALA A 930 23.02 -27.76 -18.53
C ALA A 930 23.32 -29.17 -19.07
N PRO A 931 23.18 -30.22 -18.21
CA PRO A 931 23.60 -31.57 -18.56
C PRO A 931 22.67 -32.23 -19.61
N VAL A 932 21.47 -31.69 -19.75
CA VAL A 932 20.46 -32.21 -20.72
C VAL A 932 19.93 -31.05 -21.57
N ARG A 933 19.95 -31.26 -22.87
CA ARG A 933 19.34 -30.35 -23.86
C ARG A 933 18.36 -31.13 -24.71
N THR A 934 17.63 -30.49 -25.58
CA THR A 934 16.71 -31.12 -26.51
C THR A 934 17.18 -30.92 -27.96
N SER A 935 16.74 -31.79 -28.87
CA SER A 935 17.01 -31.65 -30.30
C SER A 935 16.22 -30.54 -30.99
N HIS A 936 15.25 -29.94 -30.30
CA HIS A 936 14.41 -28.86 -30.84
C HIS A 936 14.61 -27.53 -30.02
N PRO A 937 14.89 -26.41 -30.69
CA PRO A 937 15.21 -25.14 -29.96
C PRO A 937 14.04 -24.60 -29.13
N ASP A 938 12.80 -24.87 -29.55
CA ASP A 938 11.60 -24.38 -28.84
C ASP A 938 11.06 -25.41 -27.82
N VAL A 939 11.84 -26.47 -27.52
CA VAL A 939 11.56 -27.36 -26.39
C VAL A 939 12.68 -27.26 -25.40
N LEU A 940 12.36 -26.71 -24.22
CA LEU A 940 13.35 -26.40 -23.21
C LEU A 940 13.40 -27.48 -22.14
N ALA A 941 14.61 -27.67 -21.57
CA ALA A 941 14.89 -28.70 -20.58
C ALA A 941 15.59 -28.08 -19.35
N THR A 942 14.98 -28.16 -18.18
CA THR A 942 15.61 -27.86 -16.89
C THR A 942 15.84 -29.16 -16.13
N THR A 943 17.02 -29.31 -15.56
CA THR A 943 17.46 -30.55 -14.87
C THR A 943 17.51 -30.31 -13.37
N TRP A 944 16.96 -31.24 -12.60
CA TRP A 944 17.04 -31.31 -11.15
C TRP A 944 17.91 -32.50 -10.77
N MET A 945 19.15 -32.25 -10.33
CA MET A 945 20.12 -33.29 -9.97
C MET A 945 19.90 -33.75 -8.54
N THR A 946 19.70 -35.04 -8.33
CA THR A 946 19.55 -35.68 -7.02
C THR A 946 20.63 -36.73 -6.78
N ASP A 947 20.76 -37.26 -5.58
CA ASP A 947 21.69 -38.35 -5.25
C ASP A 947 21.36 -39.69 -6.00
N ARG A 948 20.14 -39.83 -6.52
CA ARG A 948 19.63 -41.06 -7.13
C ARG A 948 19.50 -40.97 -8.67
N GLY A 949 19.83 -39.81 -9.22
CA GLY A 949 19.62 -39.54 -10.62
C GLY A 949 19.25 -38.11 -10.91
N MET A 950 18.46 -37.91 -11.94
CA MET A 950 17.97 -36.57 -12.28
C MET A 950 16.47 -36.57 -12.60
N VAL A 951 15.81 -35.48 -12.36
CA VAL A 951 14.50 -35.16 -12.92
C VAL A 951 14.67 -34.09 -13.99
N VAL A 952 14.17 -34.35 -15.17
CA VAL A 952 14.22 -33.40 -16.29
C VAL A 952 12.81 -32.89 -16.57
N ALA A 953 12.63 -31.58 -16.43
CA ALA A 953 11.40 -30.88 -16.80
C ALA A 953 11.51 -30.41 -18.25
N LEU A 954 10.69 -30.94 -19.14
CA LEU A 954 10.58 -30.52 -20.53
C LEU A 954 9.31 -29.74 -20.77
N ALA A 955 9.38 -28.67 -21.54
CA ALA A 955 8.19 -27.98 -22.03
C ALA A 955 8.36 -27.43 -23.44
N SER A 956 7.27 -27.49 -24.22
CA SER A 956 7.22 -27.05 -25.59
C SER A 956 6.66 -25.62 -25.72
N TRP A 957 7.41 -24.79 -26.43
CA TRP A 957 6.99 -23.53 -27.02
C TRP A 957 6.81 -23.62 -28.54
N ALA A 958 7.01 -24.79 -29.12
CA ALA A 958 6.81 -25.01 -30.54
C ALA A 958 5.34 -24.81 -30.94
N GLU A 959 5.10 -24.30 -32.15
CA GLU A 959 3.74 -24.09 -32.67
C GLU A 959 3.06 -25.41 -33.12
N HIS A 960 3.86 -26.46 -33.37
CA HIS A 960 3.40 -27.76 -33.84
C HIS A 960 3.86 -28.88 -32.91
N THR A 961 3.27 -30.04 -33.09
CA THR A 961 3.72 -31.26 -32.42
C THR A 961 5.09 -31.69 -32.97
N GLU A 962 6.06 -31.82 -32.05
CA GLU A 962 7.45 -32.14 -32.43
C GLU A 962 7.91 -33.46 -31.82
N ASP A 963 8.74 -34.16 -32.57
CA ASP A 963 9.47 -35.34 -32.08
C ASP A 963 10.85 -34.90 -31.57
N VAL A 964 11.05 -34.99 -30.27
CA VAL A 964 12.21 -34.45 -29.55
C VAL A 964 13.03 -35.56 -28.90
N THR A 965 14.33 -35.51 -29.06
CA THR A 965 15.28 -36.39 -28.36
C THR A 965 16.05 -35.60 -27.30
N LEU A 966 16.44 -36.28 -26.21
CA LEU A 966 17.35 -35.72 -25.22
C LEU A 966 18.79 -35.83 -25.71
N ILE A 967 19.54 -34.75 -25.56
CA ILE A 967 20.97 -34.65 -25.82
C ILE A 967 21.67 -34.46 -24.48
N PHE A 968 22.57 -35.37 -24.13
CA PHE A 968 23.34 -35.31 -22.91
C PHE A 968 24.74 -34.80 -23.23
N ASP A 969 25.20 -33.77 -22.51
CA ASP A 969 26.49 -33.10 -22.73
C ASP A 969 27.70 -33.90 -22.15
N ASP A 970 27.45 -34.88 -21.29
CA ASP A 970 28.49 -35.75 -20.72
C ASP A 970 28.30 -37.21 -21.17
N GLU A 971 29.29 -37.79 -21.91
CA GLU A 971 29.34 -39.22 -22.23
C GLU A 971 29.29 -40.09 -20.97
N ALA A 972 29.76 -39.57 -19.82
CA ALA A 972 29.68 -40.23 -18.53
C ALA A 972 28.26 -40.29 -17.97
N ALA A 973 27.44 -39.28 -18.22
CA ALA A 973 26.02 -39.29 -17.86
C ALA A 973 25.23 -40.24 -18.75
N ALA A 974 25.57 -40.31 -20.03
CA ALA A 974 24.99 -41.25 -20.99
C ALA A 974 25.41 -42.71 -20.76
N THR A 975 26.61 -42.97 -20.22
CA THR A 975 27.16 -44.31 -19.96
C THR A 975 26.88 -44.85 -18.56
N ARG A 976 26.54 -44.02 -17.58
CA ARG A 976 26.06 -44.45 -16.23
C ARG A 976 24.66 -45.05 -16.25
N MET A 977 24.00 -45.03 -17.40
CA MET A 977 22.63 -45.53 -17.57
C MET A 977 22.65 -47.03 -18.00
N ASP A 978 23.00 -47.91 -17.07
CA ASP A 978 22.95 -49.39 -17.29
C ASP A 978 21.52 -49.97 -17.31
N ALA A 979 20.62 -49.36 -18.01
CA ALA A 979 19.21 -49.64 -18.25
C ALA A 979 18.26 -48.53 -17.73
N PRO A 980 18.19 -47.44 -18.42
CA PRO A 980 17.36 -46.34 -17.96
C PRO A 980 15.91 -46.61 -18.33
N ALA A 981 15.09 -46.70 -17.32
CA ALA A 981 13.69 -46.39 -17.52
C ALA A 981 13.53 -44.91 -17.32
N ILE A 982 13.52 -44.09 -18.37
CA ILE A 982 13.02 -42.73 -18.32
C ILE A 982 11.52 -42.87 -18.12
N ARG A 983 11.03 -42.48 -16.92
CA ARG A 983 9.61 -42.58 -16.57
C ARG A 983 8.99 -41.21 -16.59
N GLY A 984 7.85 -41.07 -17.27
CA GLY A 984 7.08 -39.85 -17.29
C GLY A 984 6.19 -39.72 -16.07
N PHE A 985 6.05 -38.51 -15.54
CA PHE A 985 5.06 -38.12 -14.52
C PHE A 985 3.64 -38.36 -15.08
N GLN A 986 2.79 -39.04 -14.32
CA GLN A 986 1.43 -39.42 -14.71
C GLN A 986 1.35 -40.26 -16.03
N SER A 987 2.45 -40.81 -16.46
CA SER A 987 2.54 -41.67 -17.66
C SER A 987 3.13 -43.02 -17.30
N ALA A 988 2.52 -44.09 -17.81
CA ALA A 988 3.10 -45.43 -17.74
C ALA A 988 4.19 -45.64 -18.82
N ALA A 989 4.45 -44.65 -19.67
CA ALA A 989 5.41 -44.75 -20.74
C ALA A 989 6.83 -44.74 -20.18
N ALA A 990 7.62 -45.70 -20.65
CA ALA A 990 9.06 -45.72 -20.48
C ALA A 990 9.70 -45.31 -21.78
N TYR A 991 10.66 -44.40 -21.73
CA TYR A 991 11.39 -43.94 -22.91
C TYR A 991 12.80 -44.56 -22.90
N ALA A 992 13.32 -44.87 -24.04
CA ALA A 992 14.71 -45.29 -24.16
C ALA A 992 15.60 -44.09 -24.52
N PRO A 993 16.83 -43.98 -24.01
CA PRO A 993 17.75 -42.91 -24.39
C PRO A 993 17.92 -42.82 -25.90
N GLY A 994 17.95 -41.62 -26.42
CA GLY A 994 18.11 -41.36 -27.86
C GLY A 994 16.88 -41.65 -28.72
N HIS A 995 15.77 -42.11 -28.13
CA HIS A 995 14.52 -42.26 -28.90
C HIS A 995 13.69 -40.95 -28.82
N PRO A 996 13.03 -40.59 -29.94
CA PRO A 996 12.20 -39.39 -29.96
C PRO A 996 10.97 -39.53 -29.06
N MET A 997 10.63 -38.43 -28.39
CA MET A 997 9.42 -38.24 -27.60
C MET A 997 8.55 -37.25 -28.33
N THR A 998 7.29 -37.58 -28.55
CA THR A 998 6.34 -36.67 -29.21
C THR A 998 5.76 -35.68 -28.21
N LEU A 999 5.97 -34.39 -28.44
CA LEU A 999 5.50 -33.30 -27.61
C LEU A 999 4.55 -32.40 -28.40
N ALA A 1000 3.32 -32.26 -27.93
CA ALA A 1000 2.36 -31.30 -28.48
C ALA A 1000 2.69 -29.87 -28.03
N PRO A 1001 2.19 -28.83 -28.74
CA PRO A 1001 2.28 -27.46 -28.31
C PRO A 1001 1.79 -27.27 -26.87
N GLN A 1002 2.44 -26.40 -26.10
CA GLN A 1002 2.06 -26.06 -24.71
C GLN A 1002 2.12 -27.24 -23.71
N ARG A 1003 2.64 -28.39 -24.15
CA ARG A 1003 2.80 -29.62 -23.34
C ARG A 1003 4.25 -29.86 -22.98
N GLY A 1004 4.45 -30.73 -22.04
CA GLY A 1004 5.76 -31.10 -21.56
C GLY A 1004 5.76 -32.49 -20.94
N LEU A 1005 6.89 -32.85 -20.37
CA LEU A 1005 7.09 -34.08 -19.63
C LEU A 1005 7.96 -33.81 -18.41
N LEU A 1006 7.65 -34.45 -17.29
CA LEU A 1006 8.60 -34.60 -16.19
C LEU A 1006 9.16 -36.03 -16.27
N LEU A 1007 10.45 -36.10 -16.45
CA LEU A 1007 11.14 -37.39 -16.69
C LEU A 1007 12.05 -37.70 -15.50
N VAL A 1008 11.97 -38.92 -14.98
CA VAL A 1008 12.89 -39.43 -13.95
C VAL A 1008 13.92 -40.31 -14.65
N ILE A 1009 15.19 -39.96 -14.49
CA ILE A 1009 16.33 -40.69 -15.05
C ILE A 1009 17.18 -41.12 -13.85
N GLY A 1010 17.20 -42.43 -13.57
CA GLY A 1010 18.02 -43.01 -12.50
C GLY A 1010 19.47 -43.23 -12.94
N PHE A 1011 20.39 -43.15 -12.00
CA PHE A 1011 21.80 -43.50 -12.17
C PHE A 1011 22.06 -44.94 -11.74
#